data_3bbc6747e09fcf5bb665a51ff119452f
#
_entry.id   3bbc6747e09fcf5bb665a51ff119452f
#
_cell.length_a   1.000
_cell.length_b   1.000
_cell.length_c   1.000
_cell.angle_alpha   90.00
_cell.angle_beta   90.00
_cell.angle_gamma   90.00
#
_symmetry.space_group_name_H-M   'P 1'
#
loop_
_entity.id
_entity.type
_entity.pdbx_description
1 polymer ?
#
loop_
_entity_poly.entity_id
_entity_poly.type
_entity_poly.pdbx_seq_one_letter_code
_entity_poly.pdbx_strand_id
1 'polypeptide(L)'
;MSWLLKKWQNFIVLAPLASLAFASLSGALFSASVWWALGLLGLALLLSRPDWKWRMLVVCLVVCVAWRTEVIESRVGKSHGQSGSEFVEGTLTLGRVDAVFESQRSGRLEMNSGEVRKVMVMRASEYRAGEILEVRGKLFSPGILRNPDEFSMLDYWKNKSIERGLSIVVAESRGLRWQSAPVRWAERLKLRLQEGVSAGLENDLVGQSVIQAMVLGEKPPADSEISVAFRESGAMHVFAVSGLHVTLVGAIAWMVLMNLPVPRRVGVVVVLLAMVSYAMVTGARPPAVRATLMATCFLGAFVLRRRPSLFNALALSFVLAVIWDPTQVKQIGFQLSYGVLMAIGAGVGVAYRFTGKFAEVDSFFPLRLLDVWQQRWLAVRRYFAALGATSIVAWLGSFPFMLWHFGIVTPISVLASLALIPLTTVILGLAFAGSFLGVFWPELGMLSNRLNGAIARTAYYTADGFASVPMGHWKARRGSGTDWVVFDPADGGAASYLDVGGGVMIDVGSEKFYRYTLRSILRKWGAEVSMLALSHPDGDHVGGAHLLMQQGDLRKAIIPTMKARSPSYRDFISGAEDHGCKILVGTRGKRYQLGGDVWLEVIREGLSEDRGIADNRIMVMRVHWKGWRVLLLGDLGLEDELALLEGEYDLAADVILLGRHHHGNSINMPFLKVTGAKAVITSAANYPPFEKPPQNWIQTMERNGIEIFNQTETGAVLMDFGENDLELRAFLKEEKKLILER
;
A
#
# COMPACT_ATOMS: atom_id res chain seq x y z
N MET A 1 30.80 2.04 32.91
CA MET A 1 30.69 0.63 32.54
C MET A 1 29.90 -0.22 33.55
N SER A 2 30.17 -0.12 34.86
CA SER A 2 29.43 -0.88 35.89
C SER A 2 27.93 -0.58 35.99
N TRP A 3 27.51 0.67 35.79
CA TRP A 3 26.09 1.08 35.78
C TRP A 3 25.31 0.50 34.59
N LEU A 4 25.91 0.45 33.38
CA LEU A 4 25.34 -0.16 32.19
C LEU A 4 25.19 -1.67 32.37
N LEU A 5 26.18 -2.36 32.92
CA LEU A 5 26.14 -3.78 33.26
C LEU A 5 25.02 -4.14 34.24
N LYS A 6 24.86 -3.30 35.29
CA LYS A 6 23.79 -3.48 36.28
C LYS A 6 22.39 -3.27 35.67
N LYS A 7 22.26 -2.30 34.77
CA LYS A 7 21.02 -2.08 34.02
C LYS A 7 20.72 -3.22 33.04
N TRP A 8 21.74 -3.80 32.41
CA TRP A 8 21.67 -4.97 31.54
C TRP A 8 21.24 -6.23 32.30
N GLN A 9 21.85 -6.49 33.45
CA GLN A 9 21.47 -7.60 34.31
C GLN A 9 20.01 -7.47 34.76
N ASN A 10 19.56 -6.28 35.13
CA ASN A 10 18.18 -6.02 35.48
C ASN A 10 17.22 -6.25 34.29
N PHE A 11 17.62 -5.90 33.05
CA PHE A 11 16.83 -6.16 31.86
C PHE A 11 16.65 -7.67 31.59
N ILE A 12 17.73 -8.46 31.69
CA ILE A 12 17.68 -9.93 31.53
C ILE A 12 16.75 -10.57 32.58
N VAL A 13 16.76 -10.06 33.81
CA VAL A 13 15.87 -10.53 34.88
C VAL A 13 14.43 -10.13 34.63
N LEU A 14 14.19 -8.92 34.10
CA LEU A 14 12.85 -8.39 33.85
C LEU A 14 12.18 -8.92 32.56
N ALA A 15 12.99 -9.28 31.57
CA ALA A 15 12.51 -9.78 30.29
C ALA A 15 13.18 -11.10 29.84
N PRO A 16 13.01 -12.18 30.60
CA PRO A 16 13.70 -13.46 30.32
C PRO A 16 13.31 -14.07 28.96
N LEU A 17 12.16 -13.70 28.39
CA LEU A 17 11.71 -14.19 27.09
C LEU A 17 12.27 -13.40 25.90
N ALA A 18 13.00 -12.31 26.14
CA ALA A 18 13.59 -11.50 25.06
C ALA A 18 14.58 -12.32 24.21
N SER A 19 15.37 -13.20 24.83
CA SER A 19 16.28 -14.10 24.12
C SER A 19 15.55 -15.03 23.13
N LEU A 20 14.38 -15.53 23.49
CA LEU A 20 13.56 -16.36 22.61
C LEU A 20 12.98 -15.55 21.44
N ALA A 21 12.61 -14.29 21.67
CA ALA A 21 12.15 -13.41 20.60
C ALA A 21 13.26 -13.12 19.58
N PHE A 22 14.47 -12.81 20.04
CA PHE A 22 15.63 -12.64 19.14
C PHE A 22 16.02 -13.94 18.42
N ALA A 23 15.90 -15.08 19.07
CA ALA A 23 16.11 -16.38 18.46
C ALA A 23 15.10 -16.64 17.33
N SER A 24 13.81 -16.37 17.59
CA SER A 24 12.76 -16.53 16.58
C SER A 24 12.98 -15.59 15.38
N LEU A 25 13.41 -14.35 15.64
CA LEU A 25 13.74 -13.39 14.59
C LEU A 25 14.96 -13.85 13.77
N SER A 26 16.01 -14.35 14.45
CA SER A 26 17.19 -14.94 13.79
C SER A 26 16.80 -16.06 12.83
N GLY A 27 16.00 -17.03 13.28
CA GLY A 27 15.52 -18.11 12.44
C GLY A 27 14.68 -17.65 11.25
N ALA A 28 13.80 -16.67 11.45
CA ALA A 28 12.94 -16.14 10.39
C ALA A 28 13.71 -15.34 9.32
N LEU A 29 14.85 -14.75 9.67
CA LEU A 29 15.70 -13.99 8.74
C LEU A 29 16.83 -14.81 8.13
N PHE A 30 16.98 -16.09 8.48
CA PHE A 30 18.08 -16.92 8.03
C PHE A 30 18.16 -17.03 6.50
N SER A 31 17.02 -17.19 5.83
CA SER A 31 16.93 -17.23 4.37
C SER A 31 17.23 -15.88 3.69
N ALA A 32 17.00 -14.76 4.38
CA ALA A 32 17.21 -13.43 3.83
C ALA A 32 18.68 -12.96 3.96
N SER A 33 19.32 -13.25 5.09
CA SER A 33 20.72 -12.92 5.33
C SER A 33 21.29 -13.72 6.49
N VAL A 34 22.25 -14.57 6.21
CA VAL A 34 22.97 -15.39 7.20
C VAL A 34 23.71 -14.51 8.22
N TRP A 35 24.29 -13.39 7.80
CA TRP A 35 25.03 -12.50 8.69
C TRP A 35 24.14 -11.82 9.72
N TRP A 36 22.98 -11.33 9.32
CA TRP A 36 21.99 -10.77 10.25
C TRP A 36 21.46 -11.85 11.20
N ALA A 37 21.21 -13.05 10.70
CA ALA A 37 20.76 -14.16 11.52
C ALA A 37 21.79 -14.54 12.59
N LEU A 38 23.08 -14.65 12.23
CA LEU A 38 24.16 -14.95 13.17
C LEU A 38 24.34 -13.84 14.22
N GLY A 39 24.25 -12.57 13.81
CA GLY A 39 24.28 -11.43 14.75
C GLY A 39 23.15 -11.47 15.78
N LEU A 40 21.93 -11.76 15.34
CA LEU A 40 20.76 -11.90 16.20
C LEU A 40 20.83 -13.14 17.11
N LEU A 41 21.38 -14.24 16.61
CA LEU A 41 21.64 -15.43 17.43
C LEU A 41 22.67 -15.12 18.52
N GLY A 42 23.75 -14.42 18.18
CA GLY A 42 24.72 -13.95 19.16
C GLY A 42 24.08 -13.09 20.25
N LEU A 43 23.24 -12.12 19.86
CA LEU A 43 22.47 -11.30 20.78
C LEU A 43 21.49 -12.12 21.63
N ALA A 44 20.80 -13.10 21.02
CA ALA A 44 19.91 -14.00 21.75
C ALA A 44 20.64 -14.81 22.81
N LEU A 45 21.84 -15.32 22.50
CA LEU A 45 22.69 -16.06 23.44
C LEU A 45 23.23 -15.14 24.55
N LEU A 46 23.62 -13.90 24.24
CA LEU A 46 24.05 -12.91 25.23
C LEU A 46 22.92 -12.53 26.19
N LEU A 47 21.68 -12.44 25.70
CA LEU A 47 20.50 -12.15 26.51
C LEU A 47 19.95 -13.38 27.21
N SER A 48 20.43 -14.57 26.87
CA SER A 48 19.97 -15.82 27.48
C SER A 48 20.45 -15.97 28.93
N ARG A 49 19.66 -16.70 29.72
CA ARG A 49 20.12 -17.13 31.05
C ARG A 49 21.38 -17.99 30.89
N PRO A 50 22.30 -17.96 31.86
CA PRO A 50 23.54 -18.77 31.84
C PRO A 50 23.29 -20.29 31.91
N ASP A 51 22.04 -20.72 32.04
CA ASP A 51 21.65 -22.13 32.07
C ASP A 51 21.78 -22.75 30.66
N TRP A 52 22.49 -23.87 30.57
CA TRP A 52 22.70 -24.58 29.33
C TRP A 52 21.39 -25.07 28.65
N LYS A 53 20.40 -25.45 29.46
CA LYS A 53 19.06 -25.84 28.95
C LYS A 53 18.37 -24.71 28.24
N TRP A 54 18.46 -23.49 28.76
CA TRP A 54 17.90 -22.29 28.16
C TRP A 54 18.61 -21.93 26.85
N ARG A 55 19.94 -22.03 26.82
CA ARG A 55 20.72 -21.82 25.59
C ARG A 55 20.41 -22.85 24.51
N MET A 56 20.26 -24.12 24.88
CA MET A 56 19.80 -25.17 23.97
C MET A 56 18.41 -24.85 23.41
N LEU A 57 17.47 -24.39 24.23
CA LEU A 57 16.14 -23.98 23.79
C LEU A 57 16.21 -22.84 22.77
N VAL A 58 17.08 -21.85 22.99
CA VAL A 58 17.34 -20.73 22.05
C VAL A 58 17.81 -21.28 20.70
N VAL A 59 18.80 -22.14 20.69
CA VAL A 59 19.35 -22.73 19.45
C VAL A 59 18.31 -23.61 18.73
N CYS A 60 17.60 -24.46 19.46
CA CYS A 60 16.53 -25.30 18.90
C CYS A 60 15.44 -24.43 18.24
N LEU A 61 15.06 -23.33 18.87
CA LEU A 61 14.05 -22.43 18.34
C LEU A 61 14.53 -21.78 17.03
N VAL A 62 15.80 -21.33 16.95
CA VAL A 62 16.37 -20.79 15.70
C VAL A 62 16.31 -21.84 14.59
N VAL A 63 16.76 -23.05 14.85
CA VAL A 63 16.78 -24.14 13.87
C VAL A 63 15.37 -24.50 13.40
N CYS A 64 14.40 -24.63 14.33
CA CYS A 64 13.02 -24.94 13.98
C CYS A 64 12.37 -23.84 13.14
N VAL A 65 12.60 -22.57 13.49
CA VAL A 65 12.01 -21.45 12.75
C VAL A 65 12.69 -21.31 11.38
N ALA A 66 14.02 -21.45 11.29
CA ALA A 66 14.75 -21.41 10.03
C ALA A 66 14.30 -22.53 9.07
N TRP A 67 14.21 -23.75 9.57
CA TRP A 67 13.71 -24.89 8.80
C TRP A 67 12.28 -24.65 8.30
N ARG A 68 11.40 -24.16 9.16
CA ARG A 68 10.01 -23.85 8.78
C ARG A 68 9.93 -22.74 7.73
N THR A 69 10.76 -21.71 7.84
CA THR A 69 10.85 -20.64 6.86
C THR A 69 11.26 -21.19 5.50
N GLU A 70 12.31 -21.99 5.46
CA GLU A 70 12.80 -22.64 4.24
C GLU A 70 11.74 -23.53 3.59
N VAL A 71 11.03 -24.34 4.38
CA VAL A 71 9.94 -25.21 3.88
C VAL A 71 8.81 -24.38 3.27
N ILE A 72 8.43 -23.26 3.88
CA ILE A 72 7.38 -22.40 3.32
C ILE A 72 7.85 -21.72 2.04
N GLU A 73 9.05 -21.13 2.05
CA GLU A 73 9.61 -20.41 0.90
C GLU A 73 9.88 -21.34 -0.28
N SER A 74 10.39 -22.53 -0.05
CA SER A 74 10.63 -23.52 -1.10
C SER A 74 9.34 -24.01 -1.76
N ARG A 75 8.27 -24.24 -0.99
CA ARG A 75 6.96 -24.59 -1.55
C ARG A 75 6.41 -23.50 -2.44
N VAL A 76 6.40 -22.28 -1.93
CA VAL A 76 5.90 -21.11 -2.66
C VAL A 76 6.79 -20.84 -3.89
N GLY A 77 8.12 -20.92 -3.77
CA GLY A 77 9.06 -20.73 -4.86
C GLY A 77 8.86 -21.74 -6.00
N LYS A 78 8.76 -23.02 -5.68
CA LYS A 78 8.52 -24.08 -6.68
C LYS A 78 7.21 -23.89 -7.43
N SER A 79 6.15 -23.50 -6.73
CA SER A 79 4.83 -23.26 -7.31
C SER A 79 4.82 -22.07 -8.27
N HIS A 80 5.58 -21.01 -7.99
CA HIS A 80 5.67 -19.82 -8.84
C HIS A 80 6.64 -19.99 -10.02
N GLY A 81 7.61 -20.89 -9.93
CA GLY A 81 8.54 -21.21 -11.03
C GLY A 81 7.87 -21.95 -12.21
N GLN A 82 6.66 -22.47 -12.03
CA GLN A 82 5.87 -23.02 -13.13
C GLN A 82 5.16 -21.87 -13.85
N SER A 83 5.79 -21.34 -14.89
CA SER A 83 5.17 -20.37 -15.79
C SER A 83 4.12 -21.09 -16.64
N GLY A 84 2.87 -20.67 -16.51
CA GLY A 84 1.76 -21.18 -17.30
C GLY A 84 0.43 -21.14 -16.53
N SER A 85 -0.64 -21.07 -17.28
CA SER A 85 -1.98 -21.22 -16.73
C SER A 85 -2.39 -22.68 -16.87
N GLU A 86 -2.82 -23.28 -15.79
CA GLU A 86 -3.26 -24.67 -15.70
C GLU A 86 -4.76 -24.70 -15.40
N PHE A 87 -5.53 -25.44 -16.18
CA PHE A 87 -6.93 -25.70 -15.83
C PHE A 87 -6.99 -26.80 -14.79
N VAL A 88 -7.76 -26.53 -13.74
CA VAL A 88 -7.89 -27.45 -12.60
C VAL A 88 -9.36 -27.63 -12.22
N GLU A 89 -9.64 -28.83 -11.72
CA GLU A 89 -10.90 -29.17 -11.08
C GLU A 89 -10.62 -29.67 -9.66
N GLY A 90 -11.48 -29.27 -8.73
CA GLY A 90 -11.29 -29.66 -7.35
C GLY A 90 -12.26 -28.99 -6.39
N THR A 91 -12.07 -29.28 -5.10
CA THR A 91 -12.86 -28.73 -4.02
C THR A 91 -12.15 -27.53 -3.41
N LEU A 92 -12.77 -26.36 -3.49
CA LEU A 92 -12.28 -25.10 -2.94
C LEU A 92 -12.99 -24.79 -1.62
N THR A 93 -12.23 -24.65 -0.55
CA THR A 93 -12.74 -24.08 0.72
C THR A 93 -12.34 -22.62 0.78
N LEU A 94 -13.31 -21.72 0.75
CA LEU A 94 -13.07 -20.28 0.79
C LEU A 94 -12.69 -19.79 2.19
N GLY A 95 -11.69 -18.96 2.23
CA GLY A 95 -11.26 -18.21 3.40
C GLY A 95 -11.88 -16.82 3.48
N ARG A 96 -11.19 -15.93 4.18
CA ARG A 96 -11.60 -14.53 4.37
C ARG A 96 -11.29 -13.68 3.15
N VAL A 97 -12.00 -12.56 3.05
CA VAL A 97 -11.68 -11.49 2.09
C VAL A 97 -10.26 -10.98 2.34
N ASP A 98 -9.57 -10.66 1.26
CA ASP A 98 -8.24 -10.06 1.36
C ASP A 98 -8.32 -8.64 1.94
N ALA A 99 -7.35 -8.29 2.79
CA ALA A 99 -7.35 -6.99 3.47
C ALA A 99 -7.01 -5.81 2.54
N VAL A 100 -6.38 -6.08 1.40
CA VAL A 100 -5.94 -5.07 0.42
C VAL A 100 -6.86 -5.11 -0.81
N PHE A 101 -7.26 -6.31 -1.23
CA PHE A 101 -8.07 -6.52 -2.42
C PHE A 101 -9.42 -7.12 -2.04
N GLU A 102 -10.41 -6.28 -1.82
CA GLU A 102 -11.75 -6.67 -1.29
C GLU A 102 -12.51 -7.63 -2.22
N SER A 103 -12.21 -7.65 -3.50
CA SER A 103 -12.78 -8.60 -4.47
C SER A 103 -12.11 -9.97 -4.44
N GLN A 104 -11.05 -10.15 -3.66
CA GLN A 104 -10.27 -11.38 -3.60
C GLN A 104 -10.45 -12.08 -2.24
N ARG A 105 -10.43 -13.41 -2.27
CA ARG A 105 -10.45 -14.23 -1.06
C ARG A 105 -9.30 -15.23 -1.08
N SER A 106 -8.69 -15.46 0.06
CA SER A 106 -7.81 -16.64 0.19
C SER A 106 -8.66 -17.91 0.19
N GLY A 107 -8.13 -19.00 -0.35
CA GLY A 107 -8.81 -20.28 -0.38
C GLY A 107 -7.82 -21.44 -0.26
N ARG A 108 -8.35 -22.59 0.08
CA ARG A 108 -7.64 -23.88 0.06
C ARG A 108 -8.28 -24.74 -1.01
N LEU A 109 -7.57 -24.96 -2.08
CA LEU A 109 -7.97 -25.80 -3.20
C LEU A 109 -7.41 -27.21 -2.99
N GLU A 110 -8.28 -28.20 -2.97
CA GLU A 110 -7.94 -29.62 -2.98
C GLU A 110 -8.29 -30.15 -4.37
N MET A 111 -7.27 -30.41 -5.17
CA MET A 111 -7.45 -30.89 -6.54
C MET A 111 -7.85 -32.38 -6.58
N ASN A 112 -8.44 -32.80 -7.65
CA ASN A 112 -8.82 -34.22 -7.85
C ASN A 112 -7.60 -35.18 -7.81
N SER A 113 -6.38 -34.63 -8.01
CA SER A 113 -5.11 -35.35 -7.84
C SER A 113 -4.73 -35.60 -6.38
N GLY A 114 -5.47 -35.07 -5.41
CA GLY A 114 -5.15 -35.11 -3.97
C GLY A 114 -4.16 -34.02 -3.52
N GLU A 115 -3.65 -33.21 -4.43
CA GLU A 115 -2.77 -32.07 -4.10
C GLU A 115 -3.58 -30.93 -3.49
N VAL A 116 -3.05 -30.36 -2.40
CA VAL A 116 -3.69 -29.23 -1.71
C VAL A 116 -2.84 -27.98 -1.86
N ARG A 117 -3.42 -26.94 -2.45
CA ARG A 117 -2.75 -25.63 -2.63
C ARG A 117 -3.50 -24.50 -1.93
N LYS A 118 -2.77 -23.54 -1.40
CA LYS A 118 -3.31 -22.29 -0.90
C LYS A 118 -3.37 -21.29 -2.04
N VAL A 119 -4.58 -20.87 -2.40
CA VAL A 119 -4.82 -20.03 -3.56
C VAL A 119 -5.43 -18.68 -3.20
N MET A 120 -5.17 -17.67 -4.05
CA MET A 120 -5.91 -16.40 -4.06
C MET A 120 -6.99 -16.47 -5.12
N VAL A 121 -8.24 -16.44 -4.69
CA VAL A 121 -9.41 -16.52 -5.56
C VAL A 121 -9.81 -15.13 -6.01
N MET A 122 -9.83 -14.92 -7.32
CA MET A 122 -10.19 -13.65 -7.92
C MET A 122 -11.71 -13.51 -8.05
N ARG A 123 -12.24 -12.29 -7.90
CA ARG A 123 -13.69 -12.00 -8.07
C ARG A 123 -14.59 -12.89 -7.21
N ALA A 124 -14.19 -13.11 -5.96
CA ALA A 124 -14.89 -14.01 -5.02
C ALA A 124 -15.81 -13.27 -4.05
N SER A 125 -16.24 -12.04 -4.35
CA SER A 125 -17.12 -11.23 -3.49
C SER A 125 -18.51 -11.84 -3.27
N GLU A 126 -18.99 -12.63 -4.23
CA GLU A 126 -20.34 -13.26 -4.19
C GLU A 126 -20.41 -14.44 -3.22
N TYR A 127 -19.27 -15.04 -2.89
CA TYR A 127 -19.21 -16.23 -2.03
C TYR A 127 -18.94 -15.89 -0.58
N ARG A 128 -19.33 -16.81 0.32
CA ARG A 128 -19.16 -16.61 1.78
C ARG A 128 -17.90 -17.30 2.30
N ALA A 129 -17.34 -16.76 3.38
CA ALA A 129 -16.23 -17.43 4.05
C ALA A 129 -16.63 -18.81 4.59
N GLY A 130 -15.79 -19.78 4.34
CA GLY A 130 -16.03 -21.18 4.71
C GLY A 130 -17.00 -21.94 3.83
N GLU A 131 -17.37 -21.36 2.71
CA GLU A 131 -18.13 -22.05 1.66
C GLU A 131 -17.23 -23.06 0.96
N ILE A 132 -17.78 -24.23 0.71
CA ILE A 132 -17.14 -25.31 -0.04
C ILE A 132 -17.73 -25.28 -1.42
N LEU A 133 -16.87 -25.02 -2.40
CA LEU A 133 -17.24 -24.97 -3.80
C LEU A 133 -16.55 -26.12 -4.54
N GLU A 134 -17.29 -26.79 -5.39
CA GLU A 134 -16.69 -27.59 -6.46
C GLU A 134 -16.39 -26.65 -7.60
N VAL A 135 -15.12 -26.51 -7.96
CA VAL A 135 -14.69 -25.48 -8.90
C VAL A 135 -13.97 -26.09 -10.11
N ARG A 136 -14.28 -25.52 -11.27
CA ARG A 136 -13.44 -25.60 -12.46
C ARG A 136 -12.87 -24.21 -12.71
N GLY A 137 -11.57 -24.11 -12.83
CA GLY A 137 -10.94 -22.81 -12.94
C GLY A 137 -9.52 -22.87 -13.49
N LYS A 138 -8.96 -21.70 -13.68
CA LYS A 138 -7.63 -21.51 -14.21
C LYS A 138 -6.69 -21.05 -13.09
N LEU A 139 -5.69 -21.89 -12.77
CA LEU A 139 -4.59 -21.47 -11.93
C LEU A 139 -3.63 -20.58 -12.74
N PHE A 140 -3.12 -19.53 -12.10
CA PHE A 140 -2.14 -18.63 -12.72
C PHE A 140 -1.16 -18.11 -11.68
N SER A 141 0.02 -17.71 -12.14
CA SER A 141 0.98 -16.95 -11.34
C SER A 141 0.83 -15.46 -11.63
N PRO A 142 1.10 -14.57 -10.65
CA PRO A 142 1.19 -13.15 -10.93
C PRO A 142 2.25 -12.89 -12.00
N GLY A 143 2.04 -11.84 -12.79
CA GLY A 143 3.05 -11.37 -13.74
C GLY A 143 4.34 -10.95 -13.04
N ILE A 144 5.43 -10.98 -13.80
CA ILE A 144 6.72 -10.42 -13.38
C ILE A 144 6.59 -8.89 -13.28
N LEU A 145 7.43 -8.27 -12.44
CA LEU A 145 7.56 -6.82 -12.40
C LEU A 145 8.07 -6.33 -13.75
N ARG A 146 7.40 -5.36 -14.32
CA ARG A 146 7.75 -4.81 -15.63
C ARG A 146 8.28 -3.38 -15.53
N ASN A 147 8.07 -2.73 -14.40
CA ASN A 147 8.45 -1.35 -14.15
C ASN A 147 9.29 -1.23 -12.88
N PRO A 148 10.20 -0.26 -12.80
CA PRO A 148 10.96 0.00 -11.57
C PRO A 148 9.99 0.38 -10.44
N ASP A 149 10.31 -0.12 -9.25
CA ASP A 149 9.54 0.16 -8.03
C ASP A 149 8.04 -0.22 -8.08
N GLU A 150 7.63 -0.99 -9.06
CA GLU A 150 6.29 -1.55 -9.16
C GLU A 150 5.93 -2.43 -7.93
N PHE A 151 4.64 -2.49 -7.59
CA PHE A 151 4.18 -3.35 -6.52
C PHE A 151 4.26 -4.82 -6.91
N SER A 152 5.10 -5.58 -6.21
CA SER A 152 5.24 -7.03 -6.45
C SER A 152 4.04 -7.81 -5.88
N MET A 153 3.11 -8.17 -6.75
CA MET A 153 2.02 -9.08 -6.38
C MET A 153 2.57 -10.45 -5.98
N LEU A 154 3.67 -10.88 -6.61
CA LEU A 154 4.34 -12.13 -6.30
C LEU A 154 4.87 -12.14 -4.86
N ASP A 155 5.58 -11.09 -4.44
CA ASP A 155 6.09 -10.98 -3.07
C ASP A 155 4.96 -10.82 -2.06
N TYR A 156 3.91 -10.10 -2.43
CA TYR A 156 2.71 -10.01 -1.61
C TYR A 156 2.07 -11.38 -1.35
N TRP A 157 1.96 -12.22 -2.38
CA TRP A 157 1.45 -13.58 -2.24
C TRP A 157 2.42 -14.48 -1.48
N LYS A 158 3.72 -14.40 -1.75
CA LYS A 158 4.76 -15.11 -0.98
C LYS A 158 4.65 -14.80 0.52
N ASN A 159 4.52 -13.52 0.87
CA ASN A 159 4.38 -13.08 2.26
C ASN A 159 3.07 -13.55 2.94
N LYS A 160 2.09 -14.00 2.16
CA LYS A 160 0.84 -14.63 2.65
C LYS A 160 0.85 -16.15 2.49
N SER A 161 1.97 -16.73 2.07
CA SER A 161 2.09 -18.16 1.76
C SER A 161 1.05 -18.63 0.74
N ILE A 162 0.69 -17.78 -0.23
CA ILE A 162 -0.21 -18.10 -1.34
C ILE A 162 0.64 -18.63 -2.48
N GLU A 163 0.24 -19.78 -3.01
CA GLU A 163 1.00 -20.47 -4.03
C GLU A 163 0.61 -20.07 -5.45
N ARG A 164 -0.69 -19.86 -5.70
CA ARG A 164 -1.24 -19.54 -7.02
C ARG A 164 -2.47 -18.64 -6.93
N GLY A 165 -2.79 -17.95 -8.01
CA GLY A 165 -4.09 -17.34 -8.23
C GLY A 165 -5.06 -18.35 -8.84
N LEU A 166 -6.34 -18.24 -8.50
CA LEU A 166 -7.41 -19.02 -9.09
C LEU A 166 -8.47 -18.10 -9.67
N SER A 167 -8.68 -18.22 -10.97
CA SER A 167 -9.84 -17.62 -11.66
C SER A 167 -10.89 -18.69 -11.85
N ILE A 168 -12.02 -18.55 -11.19
CA ILE A 168 -13.13 -19.50 -11.28
C ILE A 168 -13.85 -19.30 -12.61
N VAL A 169 -14.09 -20.38 -13.33
CA VAL A 169 -14.91 -20.41 -14.56
C VAL A 169 -16.31 -20.94 -14.24
N VAL A 170 -16.38 -22.03 -13.48
CA VAL A 170 -17.63 -22.62 -13.01
C VAL A 170 -17.45 -22.97 -11.53
N ALA A 171 -18.47 -22.71 -10.74
CA ALA A 171 -18.49 -23.11 -9.33
C ALA A 171 -19.88 -23.59 -8.91
N GLU A 172 -19.91 -24.69 -8.20
CA GLU A 172 -21.12 -25.24 -7.57
C GLU A 172 -20.92 -25.30 -6.07
N SER A 173 -21.85 -24.72 -5.32
CA SER A 173 -21.77 -24.71 -3.86
C SER A 173 -22.20 -26.06 -3.28
N ARG A 174 -21.31 -26.72 -2.53
CA ARG A 174 -21.59 -27.96 -1.78
C ARG A 174 -22.00 -27.71 -0.34
N GLY A 175 -22.12 -26.43 0.04
CA GLY A 175 -22.53 -26.02 1.37
C GLY A 175 -21.42 -25.40 2.22
N LEU A 176 -21.59 -25.40 3.51
CA LEU A 176 -20.75 -24.65 4.43
C LEU A 176 -20.01 -25.58 5.40
N ARG A 177 -18.73 -25.38 5.54
CA ARG A 177 -17.90 -26.13 6.51
C ARG A 177 -18.27 -25.73 7.94
N TRP A 178 -18.54 -26.70 8.83
CA TRP A 178 -18.88 -26.41 10.22
C TRP A 178 -17.78 -25.65 10.97
N GLN A 179 -16.52 -25.95 10.68
CA GLN A 179 -15.33 -25.30 11.26
C GLN A 179 -15.27 -23.78 10.98
N SER A 180 -15.97 -23.29 9.98
CA SER A 180 -16.08 -21.87 9.67
C SER A 180 -17.26 -21.18 10.37
N ALA A 181 -18.00 -21.89 11.23
CA ALA A 181 -19.11 -21.31 12.02
C ALA A 181 -18.70 -20.04 12.79
N PRO A 182 -17.52 -19.98 13.47
CA PRO A 182 -17.10 -18.75 14.15
C PRO A 182 -16.88 -17.57 13.18
N VAL A 183 -16.36 -17.84 11.97
CA VAL A 183 -16.13 -16.78 10.96
C VAL A 183 -17.46 -16.25 10.45
N ARG A 184 -18.41 -17.14 10.14
CA ARG A 184 -19.76 -16.75 9.71
C ARG A 184 -20.52 -15.98 10.79
N TRP A 185 -20.36 -16.40 12.04
CA TRP A 185 -20.92 -15.66 13.17
C TRP A 185 -20.35 -14.24 13.24
N ALA A 186 -19.03 -14.10 13.08
CA ALA A 186 -18.37 -12.81 13.07
C ALA A 186 -18.80 -11.93 11.89
N GLU A 187 -18.98 -12.50 10.68
CA GLU A 187 -19.51 -11.78 9.52
C GLU A 187 -20.95 -11.30 9.74
N ARG A 188 -21.84 -12.15 10.28
CA ARG A 188 -23.21 -11.74 10.62
C ARG A 188 -23.24 -10.64 11.69
N LEU A 189 -22.37 -10.76 12.71
CA LEU A 189 -22.28 -9.74 13.75
C LEU A 189 -21.73 -8.42 13.18
N LYS A 190 -20.77 -8.51 12.24
CA LYS A 190 -20.25 -7.32 11.53
C LYS A 190 -21.37 -6.58 10.79
N LEU A 191 -22.18 -7.30 10.00
CA LEU A 191 -23.31 -6.70 9.27
C LEU A 191 -24.31 -6.02 10.22
N ARG A 192 -24.68 -6.69 11.31
CA ARG A 192 -25.57 -6.10 12.33
C ARG A 192 -24.98 -4.85 12.99
N LEU A 193 -23.67 -4.88 13.29
CA LEU A 193 -22.97 -3.71 13.83
C LEU A 193 -22.92 -2.59 12.79
N GLN A 194 -22.70 -2.90 11.52
CA GLN A 194 -22.68 -1.94 10.43
C GLN A 194 -24.04 -1.25 10.29
N GLU A 195 -25.12 -2.01 10.28
CA GLU A 195 -26.49 -1.48 10.30
C GLU A 195 -26.72 -0.63 11.55
N GLY A 196 -26.33 -1.15 12.72
CA GLY A 196 -26.51 -0.46 14.00
C GLY A 196 -25.78 0.87 14.10
N VAL A 197 -24.52 0.98 13.64
CA VAL A 197 -23.74 2.24 13.70
C VAL A 197 -24.13 3.22 12.59
N SER A 198 -24.79 2.78 11.53
CA SER A 198 -25.22 3.61 10.41
C SER A 198 -26.64 4.15 10.57
N ALA A 199 -27.44 3.56 11.44
CA ALA A 199 -28.84 3.95 11.64
C ALA A 199 -28.96 5.43 12.09
N GLY A 200 -29.71 6.22 11.32
CA GLY A 200 -29.91 7.66 11.57
C GLY A 200 -28.81 8.57 10.99
N LEU A 201 -27.87 7.99 10.18
CA LEU A 201 -26.79 8.72 9.50
C LEU A 201 -26.93 8.70 7.97
N GLU A 202 -28.11 8.40 7.45
CA GLU A 202 -28.35 8.25 6.00
C GLU A 202 -27.98 9.53 5.22
N ASN A 203 -28.10 10.69 5.84
CA ASN A 203 -27.77 11.99 5.25
C ASN A 203 -26.38 12.50 5.66
N ASP A 204 -25.60 11.72 6.41
CA ASP A 204 -24.26 12.10 6.90
C ASP A 204 -23.19 11.11 6.41
N LEU A 205 -22.91 11.15 5.11
CA LEU A 205 -21.97 10.23 4.47
C LEU A 205 -20.54 10.33 5.04
N VAL A 206 -20.10 11.54 5.42
CA VAL A 206 -18.77 11.75 6.02
C VAL A 206 -18.69 11.11 7.39
N GLY A 207 -19.66 11.46 8.28
CA GLY A 207 -19.71 10.88 9.62
C GLY A 207 -19.83 9.36 9.59
N GLN A 208 -20.70 8.82 8.74
CA GLN A 208 -20.88 7.38 8.55
C GLN A 208 -19.59 6.70 8.10
N SER A 209 -18.90 7.25 7.07
CA SER A 209 -17.65 6.68 6.54
C SER A 209 -16.55 6.66 7.60
N VAL A 210 -16.40 7.73 8.37
CA VAL A 210 -15.42 7.82 9.46
C VAL A 210 -15.72 6.81 10.57
N ILE A 211 -16.99 6.68 10.99
CA ILE A 211 -17.41 5.71 12.03
C ILE A 211 -17.16 4.27 11.54
N GLN A 212 -17.59 3.92 10.33
CA GLN A 212 -17.38 2.59 9.77
C GLN A 212 -15.88 2.26 9.65
N ALA A 213 -15.08 3.23 9.23
CA ALA A 213 -13.63 3.06 9.16
C ALA A 213 -13.01 2.78 10.54
N MET A 214 -13.40 3.55 11.55
CA MET A 214 -12.84 3.42 12.91
C MET A 214 -13.36 2.19 13.65
N VAL A 215 -14.66 1.88 13.55
CA VAL A 215 -15.30 0.79 14.33
C VAL A 215 -15.12 -0.57 13.67
N LEU A 216 -15.33 -0.66 12.35
CA LEU A 216 -15.34 -1.90 11.60
C LEU A 216 -14.07 -2.09 10.77
N GLY A 217 -13.29 -1.01 10.59
CA GLY A 217 -12.10 -0.98 9.76
C GLY A 217 -12.42 -0.96 8.27
N GLU A 218 -13.61 -0.56 7.86
CA GLU A 218 -13.98 -0.36 6.46
C GLU A 218 -13.42 0.97 5.97
N LYS A 219 -12.24 0.91 5.37
CA LYS A 219 -11.53 2.10 4.92
C LYS A 219 -12.27 2.75 3.75
N PRO A 220 -12.45 4.08 3.77
CA PRO A 220 -12.87 4.80 2.57
C PRO A 220 -11.87 4.59 1.42
N PRO A 221 -12.28 4.82 0.17
CA PRO A 221 -11.36 4.77 -0.97
C PRO A 221 -10.08 5.57 -0.70
N ALA A 222 -8.93 5.06 -1.15
CA ALA A 222 -7.62 5.63 -0.82
C ALA A 222 -7.44 7.08 -1.34
N ASP A 223 -8.23 7.46 -2.31
CA ASP A 223 -8.28 8.74 -3.01
C ASP A 223 -9.36 9.68 -2.45
N SER A 224 -10.25 9.19 -1.58
CA SER A 224 -11.25 10.07 -0.97
C SER A 224 -10.58 11.15 -0.11
N GLU A 225 -11.18 12.32 -0.05
CA GLU A 225 -10.73 13.44 0.79
C GLU A 225 -10.50 13.00 2.23
N ILE A 226 -11.39 12.15 2.76
CA ILE A 226 -11.28 11.60 4.11
C ILE A 226 -9.96 10.80 4.26
N SER A 227 -9.65 9.90 3.31
CA SER A 227 -8.43 9.09 3.36
C SER A 227 -7.16 9.93 3.19
N VAL A 228 -7.23 10.98 2.36
CA VAL A 228 -6.12 11.93 2.15
C VAL A 228 -5.86 12.72 3.43
N ALA A 229 -6.88 13.33 4.04
CA ALA A 229 -6.77 14.12 5.28
C ALA A 229 -6.14 13.31 6.43
N PHE A 230 -6.61 12.08 6.66
CA PHE A 230 -6.04 11.22 7.71
C PHE A 230 -4.65 10.69 7.38
N ARG A 231 -4.29 10.55 6.12
CA ARG A 231 -2.94 10.15 5.71
C ARG A 231 -1.93 11.28 5.90
N GLU A 232 -2.25 12.49 5.44
CA GLU A 232 -1.35 13.64 5.48
C GLU A 232 -1.21 14.24 6.88
N SER A 233 -2.23 14.15 7.72
CA SER A 233 -2.11 14.42 9.16
C SER A 233 -1.29 13.35 9.91
N GLY A 234 -0.93 12.21 9.27
CA GLY A 234 -0.25 11.07 9.90
C GLY A 234 -1.16 10.22 10.81
N ALA A 235 -2.48 10.46 10.77
CA ALA A 235 -3.46 9.78 11.60
C ALA A 235 -4.11 8.55 10.92
N MET A 236 -3.58 8.08 9.81
CA MET A 236 -4.12 6.91 9.07
C MET A 236 -4.20 5.64 9.93
N HIS A 237 -3.37 5.56 10.98
CA HIS A 237 -3.39 4.46 11.95
C HIS A 237 -4.72 4.37 12.74
N VAL A 238 -5.52 5.43 12.78
CA VAL A 238 -6.84 5.48 13.42
C VAL A 238 -7.89 4.71 12.61
N PHE A 239 -7.77 4.66 11.28
CA PHE A 239 -8.65 3.86 10.40
C PHE A 239 -8.25 2.38 10.31
N ALA A 240 -7.03 2.06 10.67
CA ALA A 240 -6.67 0.67 10.84
C ALA A 240 -7.21 0.19 12.18
N VAL A 241 -8.04 -0.87 12.20
CA VAL A 241 -8.37 -1.50 13.49
C VAL A 241 -7.08 -1.87 14.18
N SER A 242 -6.71 -1.03 15.14
CA SER A 242 -5.41 -1.04 15.80
C SER A 242 -5.50 -1.76 17.16
N GLY A 243 -4.35 -1.94 17.78
CA GLY A 243 -4.29 -2.42 19.14
C GLY A 243 -5.09 -1.57 20.12
N LEU A 244 -5.18 -0.24 19.88
CA LEU A 244 -5.98 0.67 20.70
C LEU A 244 -7.47 0.29 20.67
N HIS A 245 -8.02 0.00 19.50
CA HIS A 245 -9.43 -0.40 19.36
C HIS A 245 -9.74 -1.69 20.13
N VAL A 246 -8.90 -2.69 19.98
CA VAL A 246 -9.05 -3.97 20.68
C VAL A 246 -8.92 -3.79 22.19
N THR A 247 -7.95 -2.98 22.65
CA THR A 247 -7.77 -2.71 24.09
C THR A 247 -8.91 -1.88 24.66
N LEU A 248 -9.51 -0.96 23.88
CA LEU A 248 -10.67 -0.18 24.31
C LEU A 248 -11.90 -1.07 24.48
N VAL A 249 -12.15 -2.01 23.56
CA VAL A 249 -13.20 -3.03 23.72
C VAL A 249 -12.98 -3.84 25.00
N GLY A 250 -11.73 -4.25 25.23
CA GLY A 250 -11.38 -4.93 26.48
C GLY A 250 -11.61 -4.08 27.72
N ALA A 251 -11.29 -2.77 27.67
CA ALA A 251 -11.52 -1.83 28.78
C ALA A 251 -13.02 -1.61 29.04
N ILE A 252 -13.84 -1.46 27.99
CA ILE A 252 -15.31 -1.33 28.12
C ILE A 252 -15.87 -2.61 28.74
N ALA A 253 -15.49 -3.79 28.24
CA ALA A 253 -15.92 -5.07 28.81
C ALA A 253 -15.52 -5.20 30.28
N TRP A 254 -14.30 -4.79 30.65
CA TRP A 254 -13.82 -4.79 32.02
C TRP A 254 -14.63 -3.84 32.89
N MET A 255 -14.94 -2.63 32.40
CA MET A 255 -15.71 -1.61 33.12
C MET A 255 -17.13 -2.10 33.43
N VAL A 256 -17.78 -2.79 32.49
CA VAL A 256 -19.08 -3.44 32.69
C VAL A 256 -18.99 -4.51 33.77
N LEU A 257 -17.96 -5.37 33.69
CA LEU A 257 -17.77 -6.47 34.64
C LEU A 257 -17.43 -6.00 36.06
N MET A 258 -16.81 -4.84 36.22
CA MET A 258 -16.53 -4.27 37.56
C MET A 258 -17.80 -3.97 38.37
N ASN A 259 -18.93 -3.79 37.70
CA ASN A 259 -20.23 -3.53 38.35
C ASN A 259 -21.02 -4.85 38.61
N LEU A 260 -20.44 -6.00 38.27
CA LEU A 260 -21.05 -7.32 38.44
C LEU A 260 -20.25 -8.14 39.45
N PRO A 261 -20.90 -9.02 40.24
CA PRO A 261 -20.22 -9.88 41.22
C PRO A 261 -19.48 -11.05 40.55
N VAL A 262 -18.56 -10.74 39.62
CA VAL A 262 -17.80 -11.72 38.84
C VAL A 262 -16.40 -11.88 39.41
N PRO A 263 -15.91 -13.11 39.69
CA PRO A 263 -14.53 -13.33 40.09
C PRO A 263 -13.55 -12.78 39.07
N ARG A 264 -12.51 -12.07 39.51
CA ARG A 264 -11.53 -11.39 38.64
C ARG A 264 -10.95 -12.30 37.54
N ARG A 265 -10.72 -13.59 37.81
CA ARG A 265 -10.20 -14.55 36.80
C ARG A 265 -11.20 -14.80 35.69
N VAL A 266 -12.47 -14.98 36.06
CA VAL A 266 -13.56 -15.15 35.08
C VAL A 266 -13.72 -13.85 34.27
N GLY A 267 -13.66 -12.71 34.95
CA GLY A 267 -13.69 -11.39 34.28
C GLY A 267 -12.57 -11.25 33.23
N VAL A 268 -11.34 -11.65 33.53
CA VAL A 268 -10.24 -11.63 32.55
C VAL A 268 -10.55 -12.52 31.35
N VAL A 269 -11.07 -13.72 31.56
CA VAL A 269 -11.44 -14.63 30.45
C VAL A 269 -12.53 -14.02 29.58
N VAL A 270 -13.56 -13.41 30.18
CA VAL A 270 -14.65 -12.73 29.44
C VAL A 270 -14.10 -11.55 28.62
N VAL A 271 -13.20 -10.76 29.19
CA VAL A 271 -12.53 -9.65 28.47
C VAL A 271 -11.73 -10.18 27.27
N LEU A 272 -10.96 -11.24 27.46
CA LEU A 272 -10.20 -11.86 26.37
C LEU A 272 -11.13 -12.40 25.27
N LEU A 273 -12.25 -13.04 25.65
CA LEU A 273 -13.24 -13.49 24.68
C LEU A 273 -13.86 -12.33 23.91
N ALA A 274 -14.16 -11.21 24.57
CA ALA A 274 -14.67 -10.00 23.92
C ALA A 274 -13.64 -9.44 22.92
N MET A 275 -12.37 -9.37 23.29
CA MET A 275 -11.29 -8.92 22.41
C MET A 275 -11.10 -9.85 21.19
N VAL A 276 -11.12 -11.17 21.40
CA VAL A 276 -11.08 -12.17 20.31
C VAL A 276 -12.27 -12.00 19.39
N SER A 277 -13.48 -11.89 19.95
CA SER A 277 -14.72 -11.69 19.19
C SER A 277 -14.66 -10.44 18.32
N TYR A 278 -14.22 -9.32 18.91
CA TYR A 278 -14.06 -8.06 18.15
C TYR A 278 -12.99 -8.18 17.04
N ALA A 279 -11.84 -8.81 17.35
CA ALA A 279 -10.84 -9.05 16.32
C ALA A 279 -11.37 -9.91 15.17
N MET A 280 -12.25 -10.90 15.46
CA MET A 280 -12.90 -11.69 14.42
C MET A 280 -13.92 -10.90 13.60
N VAL A 281 -14.74 -10.08 14.25
CA VAL A 281 -15.74 -9.21 13.62
C VAL A 281 -15.09 -8.21 12.66
N THR A 282 -13.95 -7.64 13.04
CA THR A 282 -13.18 -6.71 12.20
C THR A 282 -12.34 -7.42 11.13
N GLY A 283 -12.61 -8.70 10.84
CA GLY A 283 -11.97 -9.49 9.79
C GLY A 283 -10.65 -10.13 10.20
N ALA A 284 -10.34 -10.24 11.50
CA ALA A 284 -9.08 -10.73 12.05
C ALA A 284 -7.84 -10.12 11.35
N ARG A 285 -7.89 -8.80 11.18
CA ARG A 285 -6.76 -8.07 10.58
C ARG A 285 -5.50 -8.27 11.40
N PRO A 286 -4.33 -8.39 10.79
CA PRO A 286 -3.10 -8.70 11.49
C PRO A 286 -2.80 -7.81 12.72
N PRO A 287 -3.03 -6.48 12.72
CA PRO A 287 -2.83 -5.65 13.91
C PRO A 287 -3.75 -6.03 15.08
N ALA A 288 -5.03 -6.32 14.80
CA ALA A 288 -6.00 -6.71 15.82
C ALA A 288 -5.68 -8.08 16.44
N VAL A 289 -5.28 -9.04 15.60
CA VAL A 289 -4.86 -10.38 16.05
C VAL A 289 -3.63 -10.28 16.96
N ARG A 290 -2.62 -9.50 16.56
CA ARG A 290 -1.42 -9.30 17.39
C ARG A 290 -1.73 -8.62 18.71
N ALA A 291 -2.56 -7.59 18.71
CA ALA A 291 -2.98 -6.91 19.94
C ALA A 291 -3.73 -7.84 20.88
N THR A 292 -4.62 -8.68 20.34
CA THR A 292 -5.33 -9.70 21.11
C THR A 292 -4.36 -10.74 21.68
N LEU A 293 -3.39 -11.20 20.90
CA LEU A 293 -2.36 -12.13 21.36
C LEU A 293 -1.50 -11.54 22.48
N MET A 294 -1.06 -10.28 22.33
CA MET A 294 -0.31 -9.56 23.37
C MET A 294 -1.13 -9.38 24.64
N ALA A 295 -2.41 -8.99 24.50
CA ALA A 295 -3.33 -8.88 25.63
C ALA A 295 -3.54 -10.23 26.32
N THR A 296 -3.65 -11.31 25.56
CA THR A 296 -3.77 -12.69 26.10
C THR A 296 -2.52 -13.06 26.89
N CYS A 297 -1.33 -12.76 26.38
CA CYS A 297 -0.09 -13.01 27.10
C CYS A 297 0.04 -12.17 28.37
N PHE A 298 -0.38 -10.89 28.30
CA PHE A 298 -0.29 -9.96 29.44
C PHE A 298 -1.34 -10.28 30.52
N LEU A 299 -2.62 -10.38 30.14
CA LEU A 299 -3.72 -10.66 31.06
C LEU A 299 -3.70 -12.11 31.55
N GLY A 300 -3.23 -13.05 30.75
CA GLY A 300 -3.04 -14.43 31.13
C GLY A 300 -2.09 -14.60 32.33
N ALA A 301 -1.13 -13.68 32.50
CA ALA A 301 -0.27 -13.69 33.69
C ALA A 301 -1.07 -13.56 35.00
N PHE A 302 -2.16 -12.75 35.01
CA PHE A 302 -3.03 -12.62 36.19
C PHE A 302 -3.77 -13.94 36.49
N VAL A 303 -4.23 -14.63 35.45
CA VAL A 303 -4.91 -15.93 35.61
C VAL A 303 -3.93 -16.97 36.19
N LEU A 304 -2.68 -16.93 35.71
CA LEU A 304 -1.59 -17.81 36.17
C LEU A 304 -0.93 -17.38 37.49
N ARG A 305 -1.46 -16.36 38.16
CA ARG A 305 -0.90 -15.77 39.42
C ARG A 305 0.56 -15.31 39.27
N ARG A 306 0.94 -14.84 38.07
CA ARG A 306 2.26 -14.26 37.78
C ARG A 306 2.18 -12.75 37.72
N ARG A 307 3.29 -12.05 37.96
CA ARG A 307 3.37 -10.59 37.76
C ARG A 307 3.39 -10.31 36.25
N PRO A 308 2.45 -9.50 35.72
CA PRO A 308 2.45 -9.16 34.31
C PRO A 308 3.66 -8.28 33.98
N SER A 309 4.29 -8.55 32.85
CA SER A 309 5.40 -7.78 32.32
C SER A 309 5.13 -7.50 30.85
N LEU A 310 5.13 -6.21 30.47
CA LEU A 310 4.88 -5.80 29.11
C LEU A 310 5.91 -6.40 28.15
N PHE A 311 7.19 -6.35 28.49
CA PHE A 311 8.26 -6.90 27.65
C PHE A 311 8.18 -8.41 27.49
N ASN A 312 7.84 -9.14 28.54
CA ASN A 312 7.65 -10.59 28.46
C ASN A 312 6.41 -10.96 27.64
N ALA A 313 5.31 -10.20 27.78
CA ALA A 313 4.12 -10.41 26.96
C ALA A 313 4.40 -10.11 25.48
N LEU A 314 5.13 -9.03 25.19
CA LEU A 314 5.57 -8.68 23.84
C LEU A 314 6.46 -9.78 23.25
N ALA A 315 7.46 -10.24 24.00
CA ALA A 315 8.39 -11.29 23.56
C ALA A 315 7.65 -12.62 23.31
N LEU A 316 6.78 -13.03 24.23
CA LEU A 316 6.01 -14.27 24.08
C LEU A 316 5.06 -14.22 22.90
N SER A 317 4.34 -13.11 22.73
CA SER A 317 3.44 -12.93 21.59
C SER A 317 4.20 -12.91 20.26
N PHE A 318 5.41 -12.33 20.23
CA PHE A 318 6.30 -12.35 19.08
C PHE A 318 6.69 -13.79 18.72
N VAL A 319 7.18 -14.57 19.70
CA VAL A 319 7.57 -15.97 19.52
C VAL A 319 6.41 -16.80 18.99
N LEU A 320 5.23 -16.67 19.59
CA LEU A 320 4.03 -17.40 19.16
C LEU A 320 3.61 -17.03 17.73
N ALA A 321 3.67 -15.76 17.38
CA ALA A 321 3.34 -15.29 16.04
C ALA A 321 4.34 -15.83 14.97
N VAL A 322 5.65 -15.81 15.28
CA VAL A 322 6.70 -16.33 14.38
C VAL A 322 6.65 -17.85 14.26
N ILE A 323 6.38 -18.58 15.36
CA ILE A 323 6.17 -20.03 15.29
C ILE A 323 4.96 -20.36 14.42
N TRP A 324 3.88 -19.56 14.52
CA TRP A 324 2.69 -19.75 13.69
C TRP A 324 2.99 -19.53 12.21
N ASP A 325 3.60 -18.39 11.88
CA ASP A 325 3.94 -18.02 10.52
C ASP A 325 5.19 -17.11 10.51
N PRO A 326 6.38 -17.65 10.22
CA PRO A 326 7.63 -16.89 10.23
C PRO A 326 7.70 -15.83 9.13
N THR A 327 6.92 -15.94 8.05
CA THR A 327 6.93 -14.97 6.95
C THR A 327 6.36 -13.61 7.38
N GLN A 328 5.59 -13.55 8.48
CA GLN A 328 5.06 -12.31 9.04
C GLN A 328 6.14 -11.29 9.39
N VAL A 329 7.35 -11.72 9.73
CA VAL A 329 8.47 -10.82 10.06
C VAL A 329 8.81 -9.88 8.91
N LYS A 330 8.63 -10.32 7.67
CA LYS A 330 8.83 -9.52 6.45
C LYS A 330 7.70 -8.52 6.18
N GLN A 331 6.56 -8.67 6.85
CA GLN A 331 5.40 -7.79 6.65
C GLN A 331 5.58 -6.46 7.39
N ILE A 332 5.40 -5.35 6.68
CA ILE A 332 5.53 -3.98 7.21
C ILE A 332 4.68 -3.77 8.46
N GLY A 333 3.44 -4.25 8.43
CA GLY A 333 2.52 -4.12 9.57
C GLY A 333 3.00 -4.87 10.82
N PHE A 334 3.71 -5.99 10.67
CA PHE A 334 4.33 -6.72 11.77
C PHE A 334 5.49 -5.93 12.37
N GLN A 335 6.39 -5.41 11.52
CA GLN A 335 7.53 -4.60 11.92
C GLN A 335 7.09 -3.34 12.67
N LEU A 336 6.12 -2.60 12.12
CA LEU A 336 5.55 -1.42 12.79
C LEU A 336 4.91 -1.77 14.13
N SER A 337 4.13 -2.86 14.22
CA SER A 337 3.42 -3.21 15.45
C SER A 337 4.38 -3.53 16.61
N TYR A 338 5.34 -4.41 16.37
CA TYR A 338 6.31 -4.80 17.42
C TYR A 338 7.38 -3.74 17.64
N GLY A 339 7.86 -3.06 16.60
CA GLY A 339 8.87 -2.00 16.69
C GLY A 339 8.37 -0.79 17.48
N VAL A 340 7.16 -0.31 17.18
CA VAL A 340 6.55 0.83 17.91
C VAL A 340 6.26 0.48 19.37
N LEU A 341 5.71 -0.72 19.64
CA LEU A 341 5.44 -1.13 21.03
C LEU A 341 6.72 -1.31 21.86
N MET A 342 7.77 -1.82 21.23
CA MET A 342 9.07 -1.92 21.88
C MET A 342 9.65 -0.53 22.19
N ALA A 343 9.53 0.41 21.24
CA ALA A 343 9.94 1.80 21.45
C ALA A 343 9.15 2.45 22.60
N ILE A 344 7.82 2.30 22.62
CA ILE A 344 6.96 2.81 23.69
C ILE A 344 7.38 2.21 25.04
N GLY A 345 7.53 0.89 25.13
CA GLY A 345 7.95 0.22 26.36
C GLY A 345 9.29 0.70 26.90
N ALA A 346 10.24 1.01 26.01
CA ALA A 346 11.57 1.47 26.39
C ALA A 346 11.63 2.99 26.66
N GLY A 347 10.88 3.79 25.90
CA GLY A 347 11.07 5.25 25.82
C GLY A 347 10.02 6.09 26.55
N VAL A 348 8.79 5.57 26.77
CA VAL A 348 7.70 6.38 27.30
C VAL A 348 8.01 6.96 28.69
N GLY A 349 8.71 6.21 29.55
CA GLY A 349 9.12 6.70 30.87
C GLY A 349 10.12 7.85 30.81
N VAL A 350 11.00 7.85 29.80
CA VAL A 350 11.94 8.94 29.55
C VAL A 350 11.21 10.17 29.02
N ALA A 351 10.35 9.97 27.99
CA ALA A 351 9.56 11.05 27.40
C ALA A 351 8.63 11.71 28.43
N TYR A 352 8.01 10.92 29.31
CA TYR A 352 7.14 11.42 30.35
C TYR A 352 7.87 12.32 31.38
N ARG A 353 9.18 12.17 31.59
CA ARG A 353 9.94 13.10 32.44
C ARG A 353 9.97 14.52 31.88
N PHE A 354 9.82 14.67 30.56
CA PHE A 354 9.76 15.98 29.90
C PHE A 354 8.31 16.49 29.81
N THR A 355 7.39 15.69 29.29
CA THR A 355 6.00 16.08 29.14
C THR A 355 5.26 16.18 30.49
N GLY A 356 5.64 15.35 31.45
CA GLY A 356 5.07 15.31 32.81
C GLY A 356 5.27 16.59 33.60
N LYS A 357 6.34 17.38 33.31
CA LYS A 357 6.55 18.71 33.91
C LYS A 357 5.35 19.62 33.76
N PHE A 358 4.63 19.50 32.64
CA PHE A 358 3.38 20.23 32.40
C PHE A 358 2.26 19.86 33.39
N ALA A 359 2.31 18.69 34.01
CA ALA A 359 1.34 18.14 34.94
C ALA A 359 1.86 18.00 36.37
N GLU A 360 3.04 18.57 36.66
CA GLU A 360 3.60 18.60 38.01
C GLU A 360 2.82 19.60 38.88
N VAL A 361 2.62 19.21 40.12
CA VAL A 361 2.10 20.03 41.19
C VAL A 361 3.28 20.25 42.14
N ASP A 362 3.35 21.40 42.80
CA ASP A 362 4.37 21.66 43.80
C ASP A 362 4.46 20.48 44.77
N SER A 363 5.65 19.94 44.93
CA SER A 363 5.91 18.78 45.79
C SER A 363 5.58 19.00 47.24
N PHE A 364 5.54 20.26 47.67
CA PHE A 364 5.15 20.66 49.03
C PHE A 364 3.62 20.78 49.21
N PHE A 365 2.85 20.78 48.12
CA PHE A 365 1.40 20.93 48.23
C PHE A 365 0.71 19.56 48.29
N PRO A 366 0.01 19.22 49.41
CA PRO A 366 -0.66 17.94 49.55
C PRO A 366 -1.80 17.84 48.55
N LEU A 367 -1.80 16.80 47.70
CA LEU A 367 -2.84 16.57 46.67
C LEU A 367 -4.25 16.50 47.26
N ARG A 368 -4.42 16.15 48.53
CA ARG A 368 -5.70 16.09 49.24
C ARG A 368 -6.34 17.47 49.49
N LEU A 369 -5.54 18.55 49.42
CA LEU A 369 -6.03 19.93 49.60
C LEU A 369 -6.49 20.55 48.26
N LEU A 370 -6.29 19.85 47.13
CA LEU A 370 -6.81 20.31 45.86
C LEU A 370 -8.35 20.18 45.84
N ASP A 371 -9.02 21.26 45.40
CA ASP A 371 -10.43 21.23 45.09
C ASP A 371 -10.75 20.21 44.00
N VAL A 372 -11.99 19.74 43.92
CA VAL A 372 -12.48 18.74 42.95
C VAL A 372 -12.16 19.16 41.51
N TRP A 373 -12.32 20.46 41.18
CA TRP A 373 -11.98 20.98 39.86
C TRP A 373 -10.49 20.96 39.58
N GLN A 374 -9.66 21.29 40.57
CA GLN A 374 -8.19 21.22 40.45
C GLN A 374 -7.74 19.77 40.29
N GLN A 375 -8.34 18.82 41.02
CA GLN A 375 -8.04 17.40 40.86
C GLN A 375 -8.43 16.89 39.45
N ARG A 376 -9.61 17.28 38.95
CA ARG A 376 -10.04 16.93 37.58
C ARG A 376 -9.13 17.55 36.53
N TRP A 377 -8.80 18.83 36.69
CA TRP A 377 -7.88 19.51 35.78
C TRP A 377 -6.48 18.88 35.79
N LEU A 378 -5.97 18.51 36.95
CA LEU A 378 -4.71 17.78 37.07
C LEU A 378 -4.78 16.41 36.39
N ALA A 379 -5.89 15.69 36.51
CA ALA A 379 -6.08 14.43 35.81
C ALA A 379 -6.04 14.62 34.28
N VAL A 380 -6.70 15.68 33.76
CA VAL A 380 -6.64 16.04 32.34
C VAL A 380 -5.21 16.37 31.90
N ARG A 381 -4.49 17.20 32.67
CA ARG A 381 -3.07 17.54 32.38
C ARG A 381 -2.17 16.28 32.33
N ARG A 382 -2.33 15.38 33.31
CA ARG A 382 -1.62 14.10 33.36
C ARG A 382 -1.95 13.20 32.18
N TYR A 383 -3.21 13.15 31.79
CA TYR A 383 -3.65 12.40 30.60
C TYR A 383 -2.96 12.93 29.34
N PHE A 384 -2.99 14.24 29.08
CA PHE A 384 -2.36 14.83 27.90
C PHE A 384 -0.82 14.74 27.95
N ALA A 385 -0.21 14.86 29.14
CA ALA A 385 1.22 14.63 29.30
C ALA A 385 1.63 13.19 28.94
N ALA A 386 0.86 12.19 29.41
CA ALA A 386 1.09 10.79 29.09
C ALA A 386 0.83 10.48 27.61
N LEU A 387 -0.23 11.05 27.04
CA LEU A 387 -0.57 10.92 25.62
C LEU A 387 0.54 11.54 24.76
N GLY A 388 1.04 12.73 25.11
CA GLY A 388 2.15 13.39 24.41
C GLY A 388 3.43 12.57 24.45
N ALA A 389 3.81 12.06 25.65
CA ALA A 389 4.95 11.16 25.78
C ALA A 389 4.83 9.92 24.87
N THR A 390 3.65 9.30 24.88
CA THR A 390 3.39 8.12 24.09
C THR A 390 3.44 8.43 22.60
N SER A 391 2.82 9.54 22.16
CA SER A 391 2.79 9.96 20.76
C SER A 391 4.18 10.28 20.22
N ILE A 392 5.02 10.98 20.99
CA ILE A 392 6.40 11.28 20.60
C ILE A 392 7.19 9.98 20.41
N VAL A 393 7.12 9.07 21.38
CA VAL A 393 7.88 7.81 21.31
C VAL A 393 7.36 6.89 20.23
N ALA A 394 6.04 6.84 20.02
CA ALA A 394 5.43 6.08 18.94
C ALA A 394 5.86 6.62 17.56
N TRP A 395 5.89 7.94 17.40
CA TRP A 395 6.38 8.58 16.19
C TRP A 395 7.86 8.27 15.94
N LEU A 396 8.72 8.43 16.94
CA LEU A 396 10.14 8.08 16.83
C LEU A 396 10.36 6.59 16.52
N GLY A 397 9.57 5.70 17.13
CA GLY A 397 9.65 4.27 16.90
C GLY A 397 9.14 3.84 15.51
N SER A 398 8.18 4.57 14.94
CA SER A 398 7.66 4.32 13.61
C SER A 398 8.48 4.99 12.49
N PHE A 399 9.18 6.07 12.80
CA PHE A 399 9.91 6.91 11.84
C PHE A 399 10.82 6.12 10.89
N PRO A 400 11.73 5.22 11.34
CA PRO A 400 12.61 4.50 10.43
C PRO A 400 11.84 3.59 9.46
N PHE A 401 10.76 2.96 9.92
CA PHE A 401 9.92 2.10 9.08
C PHE A 401 9.11 2.93 8.08
N MET A 402 8.56 4.06 8.50
CA MET A 402 7.80 4.96 7.63
C MET A 402 8.68 5.56 6.54
N LEU A 403 9.88 5.99 6.89
CA LEU A 403 10.85 6.52 5.93
C LEU A 403 11.31 5.44 4.95
N TRP A 404 11.63 4.23 5.46
CA TRP A 404 12.13 3.14 4.63
C TRP A 404 11.09 2.59 3.65
N HIS A 405 9.87 2.31 4.15
CA HIS A 405 8.84 1.63 3.35
C HIS A 405 7.95 2.58 2.55
N PHE A 406 7.68 3.77 3.06
CA PHE A 406 6.72 4.70 2.46
C PHE A 406 7.32 6.01 1.97
N GLY A 407 8.56 6.32 2.35
CA GLY A 407 9.19 7.59 2.00
C GLY A 407 8.48 8.81 2.59
N ILE A 408 7.69 8.65 3.66
CA ILE A 408 6.88 9.72 4.25
C ILE A 408 7.31 9.94 5.70
N VAL A 409 7.47 11.19 6.07
CA VAL A 409 7.73 11.64 7.43
C VAL A 409 6.67 12.65 7.83
N THR A 410 5.94 12.39 8.92
CA THR A 410 4.81 13.22 9.37
C THR A 410 5.00 13.67 10.82
N PRO A 411 5.82 14.69 11.11
CA PRO A 411 6.01 15.18 12.49
C PRO A 411 4.72 15.72 13.11
N ILE A 412 3.85 16.30 12.29
CA ILE A 412 2.55 16.82 12.74
C ILE A 412 1.68 15.75 13.38
N SER A 413 1.92 14.47 13.09
CA SER A 413 1.16 13.34 13.64
C SER A 413 1.18 13.26 15.16
N VAL A 414 2.21 13.80 15.81
CA VAL A 414 2.29 13.89 17.28
C VAL A 414 1.17 14.79 17.80
N LEU A 415 1.01 15.98 17.21
CA LEU A 415 -0.05 16.93 17.60
C LEU A 415 -1.43 16.45 17.16
N ALA A 416 -1.53 15.92 15.94
CA ALA A 416 -2.77 15.32 15.44
C ALA A 416 -3.25 14.18 16.36
N SER A 417 -2.35 13.35 16.87
CA SER A 417 -2.70 12.27 17.82
C SER A 417 -3.24 12.79 19.15
N LEU A 418 -2.76 13.94 19.65
CA LEU A 418 -3.27 14.55 20.87
C LEU A 418 -4.76 14.94 20.75
N ALA A 419 -5.20 15.34 19.56
CA ALA A 419 -6.59 15.70 19.30
C ALA A 419 -7.43 14.49 18.88
N LEU A 420 -6.91 13.67 17.94
CA LEU A 420 -7.69 12.60 17.31
C LEU A 420 -7.87 11.36 18.18
N ILE A 421 -6.90 11.00 19.05
CA ILE A 421 -7.04 9.82 19.91
C ILE A 421 -8.18 9.97 20.92
N PRO A 422 -8.35 11.11 21.63
CA PRO A 422 -9.54 11.34 22.47
C PRO A 422 -10.84 11.26 21.68
N LEU A 423 -10.92 11.92 20.51
CA LEU A 423 -12.11 11.87 19.64
C LEU A 423 -12.43 10.44 19.20
N THR A 424 -11.43 9.68 18.77
CA THR A 424 -11.59 8.26 18.40
C THR A 424 -12.13 7.44 19.56
N THR A 425 -11.64 7.69 20.78
CA THR A 425 -12.11 6.98 21.98
C THR A 425 -13.60 7.25 22.23
N VAL A 426 -14.04 8.50 22.06
CA VAL A 426 -15.46 8.88 22.20
C VAL A 426 -16.30 8.26 21.06
N ILE A 427 -15.82 8.33 19.81
CA ILE A 427 -16.49 7.74 18.64
C ILE A 427 -16.75 6.25 18.85
N LEU A 428 -15.72 5.51 19.27
CA LEU A 428 -15.85 4.07 19.55
C LEU A 428 -16.81 3.80 20.71
N GLY A 429 -16.68 4.56 21.80
CA GLY A 429 -17.57 4.44 22.95
C GLY A 429 -19.04 4.64 22.59
N LEU A 430 -19.34 5.73 21.85
CA LEU A 430 -20.71 6.03 21.40
C LEU A 430 -21.22 5.02 20.36
N ALA A 431 -20.35 4.52 19.46
CA ALA A 431 -20.73 3.49 18.50
C ALA A 431 -21.19 2.20 19.20
N PHE A 432 -20.42 1.72 20.18
CA PHE A 432 -20.80 0.54 20.95
C PHE A 432 -22.02 0.79 21.85
N ALA A 433 -22.08 1.94 22.51
CA ALA A 433 -23.24 2.30 23.32
C ALA A 433 -24.50 2.46 22.46
N GLY A 434 -24.41 3.15 21.34
CA GLY A 434 -25.52 3.35 20.40
C GLY A 434 -26.00 2.03 19.78
N SER A 435 -25.07 1.15 19.38
CA SER A 435 -25.43 -0.18 18.87
C SER A 435 -26.11 -1.04 19.95
N PHE A 436 -25.67 -0.97 21.20
CA PHE A 436 -26.29 -1.69 22.31
C PHE A 436 -27.67 -1.12 22.65
N LEU A 437 -27.77 0.18 22.79
CA LEU A 437 -29.05 0.87 23.08
C LEU A 437 -30.05 0.66 21.95
N GLY A 438 -29.62 0.71 20.71
CA GLY A 438 -30.44 0.54 19.52
C GLY A 438 -31.13 -0.83 19.44
N VAL A 439 -30.61 -1.87 20.11
CA VAL A 439 -31.25 -3.18 20.21
C VAL A 439 -32.55 -3.11 21.02
N PHE A 440 -32.56 -2.28 22.07
CA PHE A 440 -33.72 -2.16 23.01
C PHE A 440 -34.56 -0.92 22.70
N TRP A 441 -33.93 0.18 22.29
CA TRP A 441 -34.54 1.48 22.03
C TRP A 441 -33.94 2.07 20.72
N PRO A 442 -34.52 1.78 19.56
CA PRO A 442 -34.02 2.24 18.27
C PRO A 442 -33.80 3.75 18.18
N GLU A 443 -34.70 4.55 18.75
CA GLU A 443 -34.59 6.00 18.73
C GLU A 443 -33.38 6.54 19.51
N LEU A 444 -33.09 5.93 20.68
CA LEU A 444 -31.89 6.28 21.46
C LEU A 444 -30.61 5.85 20.74
N GLY A 445 -30.65 4.72 20.04
CA GLY A 445 -29.57 4.28 19.19
C GLY A 445 -29.29 5.29 18.06
N MET A 446 -30.34 5.73 17.35
CA MET A 446 -30.21 6.74 16.28
C MET A 446 -29.73 8.09 16.83
N LEU A 447 -30.22 8.52 17.98
CA LEU A 447 -29.77 9.77 18.63
C LEU A 447 -28.28 9.69 18.98
N SER A 448 -27.84 8.57 19.56
CA SER A 448 -26.43 8.31 19.85
C SER A 448 -25.56 8.35 18.58
N ASN A 449 -26.05 7.76 17.48
CA ASN A 449 -25.34 7.75 16.21
C ASN A 449 -25.26 9.16 15.58
N ARG A 450 -26.33 9.97 15.65
CA ARG A 450 -26.28 11.36 15.16
C ARG A 450 -25.26 12.21 15.92
N LEU A 451 -25.20 12.05 17.25
CA LEU A 451 -24.17 12.71 18.06
C LEU A 451 -22.78 12.21 17.64
N ASN A 452 -22.66 10.90 17.46
CA ASN A 452 -21.41 10.29 17.02
C ASN A 452 -20.98 10.76 15.63
N GLY A 453 -21.91 10.93 14.69
CA GLY A 453 -21.67 11.51 13.36
C GLY A 453 -21.10 12.93 13.44
N ALA A 454 -21.65 13.77 14.32
CA ALA A 454 -21.12 15.12 14.54
C ALA A 454 -19.67 15.10 15.05
N ILE A 455 -19.36 14.19 16.00
CA ILE A 455 -17.99 14.03 16.53
C ILE A 455 -17.07 13.46 15.46
N ALA A 456 -17.54 12.53 14.63
CA ALA A 456 -16.78 11.95 13.52
C ALA A 456 -16.45 13.00 12.45
N ARG A 457 -17.38 13.89 12.11
CA ARG A 457 -17.08 15.05 11.24
C ARG A 457 -16.04 15.98 11.88
N THR A 458 -16.17 16.24 13.18
CA THR A 458 -15.14 17.03 13.90
C THR A 458 -13.77 16.39 13.81
N ALA A 459 -13.69 15.06 13.92
CA ALA A 459 -12.44 14.33 13.74
C ALA A 459 -11.89 14.45 12.31
N TYR A 460 -12.76 14.39 11.29
CA TYR A 460 -12.37 14.61 9.90
C TYR A 460 -11.81 16.03 9.68
N TYR A 461 -12.54 17.09 10.07
CA TYR A 461 -12.07 18.46 9.92
C TYR A 461 -10.81 18.75 10.74
N THR A 462 -10.64 18.10 11.90
CA THR A 462 -9.42 18.19 12.69
C THR A 462 -8.24 17.57 11.93
N ALA A 463 -8.45 16.40 11.32
CA ALA A 463 -7.42 15.74 10.50
C ALA A 463 -7.07 16.58 9.26
N ASP A 464 -8.06 17.13 8.59
CA ASP A 464 -7.89 17.99 7.42
C ASP A 464 -7.13 19.29 7.77
N GLY A 465 -7.47 19.91 8.90
CA GLY A 465 -6.73 21.07 9.41
C GLY A 465 -5.27 20.76 9.72
N PHE A 466 -4.94 19.58 10.26
CA PHE A 466 -3.55 19.16 10.43
C PHE A 466 -2.87 18.78 9.12
N ALA A 467 -3.59 18.23 8.16
CA ALA A 467 -3.07 17.89 6.84
C ALA A 467 -2.65 19.14 6.06
N SER A 468 -3.38 20.24 6.22
CA SER A 468 -3.08 21.52 5.55
C SER A 468 -1.96 22.34 6.19
N VAL A 469 -1.38 21.90 7.33
CA VAL A 469 -0.26 22.61 7.97
C VAL A 469 0.99 22.54 7.09
N PRO A 470 1.53 23.67 6.65
CA PRO A 470 2.76 23.70 5.84
C PRO A 470 3.91 23.00 6.59
N MET A 471 4.69 22.18 5.88
CA MET A 471 5.79 21.38 6.44
C MET A 471 5.36 20.37 7.52
N GLY A 472 4.06 20.14 7.73
CA GLY A 472 3.57 19.14 8.69
C GLY A 472 3.89 17.70 8.27
N HIS A 473 4.10 17.48 6.99
CA HIS A 473 4.51 16.20 6.42
C HIS A 473 5.50 16.43 5.27
N TRP A 474 6.42 15.49 5.10
CA TRP A 474 7.38 15.47 4.01
C TRP A 474 7.32 14.15 3.29
N LYS A 475 7.32 14.22 1.97
CA LYS A 475 7.60 13.08 1.12
C LYS A 475 9.10 13.08 0.84
N ALA A 476 9.82 12.02 1.23
CA ALA A 476 11.22 11.88 0.87
C ALA A 476 11.29 11.67 -0.65
N ARG A 477 11.75 12.67 -1.38
CA ARG A 477 11.95 12.58 -2.82
C ARG A 477 13.12 11.63 -3.06
N ARG A 478 12.82 10.40 -3.47
CA ARG A 478 13.84 9.42 -3.87
C ARG A 478 14.24 9.63 -5.32
N GLY A 479 13.37 10.29 -6.12
CA GLY A 479 13.50 10.39 -7.55
C GLY A 479 13.31 9.04 -8.26
N SER A 480 13.26 9.08 -9.55
CA SER A 480 13.25 7.89 -10.42
C SER A 480 14.62 7.19 -10.47
N GLY A 481 15.68 7.89 -10.07
CA GLY A 481 17.06 7.45 -10.26
C GLY A 481 17.55 7.54 -11.71
N THR A 482 16.69 8.03 -12.63
CA THR A 482 16.97 8.24 -14.05
C THR A 482 16.27 9.50 -14.54
N ASP A 483 16.74 10.07 -15.62
CA ASP A 483 16.20 11.32 -16.19
C ASP A 483 14.80 11.11 -16.79
N TRP A 484 14.60 10.00 -17.53
CA TRP A 484 13.33 9.67 -18.18
C TRP A 484 13.03 8.18 -18.08
N VAL A 485 11.82 7.83 -17.63
CA VAL A 485 11.32 6.46 -17.59
C VAL A 485 10.14 6.30 -18.53
N VAL A 486 10.27 5.40 -19.50
CA VAL A 486 9.19 4.95 -20.37
C VAL A 486 8.62 3.68 -19.76
N PHE A 487 7.45 3.79 -19.15
CA PHE A 487 6.79 2.66 -18.48
C PHE A 487 6.25 1.64 -19.47
N ASP A 488 6.13 0.42 -19.00
CA ASP A 488 5.44 -0.67 -19.72
C ASP A 488 4.10 -0.96 -19.04
N PRO A 489 2.98 -0.51 -19.61
CA PRO A 489 1.65 -0.81 -19.08
C PRO A 489 1.22 -2.26 -19.28
N ALA A 490 1.93 -3.03 -20.12
CA ALA A 490 1.63 -4.42 -20.52
C ALA A 490 0.29 -4.62 -21.27
N ASP A 491 -0.53 -3.59 -21.42
CA ASP A 491 -1.80 -3.57 -22.15
C ASP A 491 -1.69 -2.86 -23.51
N GLY A 492 -0.48 -2.43 -23.89
CA GLY A 492 -0.21 -1.74 -25.14
C GLY A 492 -0.38 -0.24 -25.09
N GLY A 493 -0.79 0.33 -23.96
CA GLY A 493 -0.85 1.77 -23.75
C GLY A 493 0.52 2.41 -23.59
N ALA A 494 0.56 3.73 -23.43
CA ALA A 494 1.80 4.46 -23.22
C ALA A 494 1.72 5.34 -21.96
N ALA A 495 2.83 5.39 -21.26
CA ALA A 495 3.06 6.31 -20.14
C ALA A 495 4.54 6.56 -19.97
N SER A 496 4.96 7.79 -19.78
CA SER A 496 6.36 8.07 -19.45
C SER A 496 6.50 9.27 -18.52
N TYR A 497 7.54 9.23 -17.69
CA TYR A 497 7.82 10.25 -16.68
C TYR A 497 9.22 10.83 -16.88
N LEU A 498 9.29 12.15 -16.98
CA LEU A 498 10.54 12.92 -17.03
C LEU A 498 10.74 13.59 -15.67
N ASP A 499 11.90 13.36 -15.04
CA ASP A 499 12.26 13.97 -13.75
C ASP A 499 12.86 15.36 -13.94
N VAL A 500 12.06 16.29 -14.47
CA VAL A 500 12.44 17.67 -14.74
C VAL A 500 11.35 18.64 -14.29
N GLY A 501 11.73 19.84 -13.87
CA GLY A 501 10.83 20.99 -13.68
C GLY A 501 9.64 20.76 -12.74
N GLY A 502 9.71 19.82 -11.79
CA GLY A 502 8.60 19.41 -10.93
C GLY A 502 7.82 18.21 -11.49
N GLY A 503 8.43 17.46 -12.41
CA GLY A 503 7.90 16.25 -13.03
C GLY A 503 6.95 16.50 -14.20
N VAL A 504 7.20 15.79 -15.27
CA VAL A 504 6.39 15.85 -16.50
C VAL A 504 5.96 14.42 -16.86
N MET A 505 4.67 14.22 -17.12
CA MET A 505 4.15 13.00 -17.74
C MET A 505 3.90 13.22 -19.22
N ILE A 506 4.27 12.24 -20.03
CA ILE A 506 3.82 12.13 -21.42
C ILE A 506 2.99 10.85 -21.50
N ASP A 507 1.71 11.01 -21.77
CA ASP A 507 0.67 10.01 -21.58
C ASP A 507 0.67 9.39 -20.17
N VAL A 508 -0.41 8.76 -19.77
CA VAL A 508 -0.60 8.29 -18.38
C VAL A 508 -0.99 6.81 -18.33
N GLY A 509 -1.19 6.22 -19.50
CA GLY A 509 -1.68 4.86 -19.60
C GLY A 509 -3.18 4.72 -19.30
N SER A 510 -3.64 3.48 -19.26
CA SER A 510 -5.02 3.17 -18.91
C SER A 510 -5.33 3.56 -17.45
N GLU A 511 -6.61 3.79 -17.16
CA GLU A 511 -7.07 4.05 -15.77
C GLU A 511 -6.62 2.94 -14.81
N LYS A 512 -6.68 1.68 -15.28
CA LYS A 512 -6.25 0.52 -14.51
C LYS A 512 -4.75 0.55 -14.23
N PHE A 513 -3.92 0.83 -15.23
CA PHE A 513 -2.47 0.94 -15.07
C PHE A 513 -2.12 2.06 -14.08
N TYR A 514 -2.72 3.23 -14.24
CA TYR A 514 -2.51 4.34 -13.32
C TYR A 514 -2.88 3.97 -11.88
N ARG A 515 -4.10 3.44 -11.67
CA ARG A 515 -4.67 3.15 -10.35
C ARG A 515 -3.86 2.11 -9.58
N TYR A 516 -3.41 1.05 -10.24
CA TYR A 516 -2.78 -0.10 -9.58
C TYR A 516 -1.25 -0.11 -9.65
N THR A 517 -0.63 0.59 -10.62
CA THR A 517 0.81 0.55 -10.86
C THR A 517 1.44 1.93 -10.76
N LEU A 518 1.17 2.82 -11.71
CA LEU A 518 1.88 4.09 -11.87
C LEU A 518 1.77 4.99 -10.66
N ARG A 519 0.57 5.14 -10.10
CA ARG A 519 0.32 5.94 -8.89
C ARG A 519 1.17 5.48 -7.69
N SER A 520 1.36 4.17 -7.55
CA SER A 520 2.19 3.60 -6.49
C SER A 520 3.67 3.94 -6.68
N ILE A 521 4.15 3.88 -7.92
CA ILE A 521 5.52 4.20 -8.31
C ILE A 521 5.81 5.68 -8.05
N LEU A 522 4.98 6.58 -8.59
CA LEU A 522 5.14 8.03 -8.41
C LEU A 522 5.17 8.43 -6.93
N ARG A 523 4.28 7.84 -6.13
CA ARG A 523 4.27 8.05 -4.68
C ARG A 523 5.55 7.57 -4.00
N LYS A 524 6.09 6.42 -4.40
CA LYS A 524 7.31 5.86 -3.84
C LYS A 524 8.53 6.71 -4.18
N TRP A 525 8.55 7.33 -5.36
CA TRP A 525 9.57 8.29 -5.75
C TRP A 525 9.42 9.65 -5.09
N GLY A 526 8.25 9.96 -4.51
CA GLY A 526 7.89 11.30 -4.08
C GLY A 526 7.80 12.26 -5.27
N ALA A 527 7.47 11.72 -6.44
CA ALA A 527 7.38 12.47 -7.68
C ALA A 527 6.11 13.33 -7.67
N GLU A 528 6.28 14.61 -7.89
CA GLU A 528 5.21 15.55 -8.25
C GLU A 528 5.06 15.53 -9.77
N VAL A 529 3.87 15.77 -10.29
CA VAL A 529 3.63 15.90 -11.72
C VAL A 529 2.98 17.24 -11.97
N SER A 530 3.80 18.20 -12.39
CA SER A 530 3.36 19.58 -12.63
C SER A 530 2.79 19.81 -14.04
N MET A 531 3.17 18.95 -14.99
CA MET A 531 2.76 19.05 -16.39
C MET A 531 2.43 17.67 -16.98
N LEU A 532 1.41 17.64 -17.84
CA LEU A 532 1.01 16.48 -18.62
C LEU A 532 1.01 16.86 -20.12
N ALA A 533 1.55 16.01 -20.98
CA ALA A 533 1.38 16.08 -22.42
C ALA A 533 0.68 14.83 -22.90
N LEU A 534 -0.39 14.97 -23.70
CA LEU A 534 -1.17 13.84 -24.22
C LEU A 534 -0.96 13.74 -25.72
N SER A 535 -0.59 12.56 -26.21
CA SER A 535 -0.43 12.30 -27.65
C SER A 535 -1.78 12.23 -28.36
N HIS A 536 -2.74 11.54 -27.78
CA HIS A 536 -4.11 11.38 -28.29
C HIS A 536 -5.10 10.98 -27.19
N PRO A 537 -6.42 11.12 -27.41
CA PRO A 537 -7.42 10.94 -26.34
C PRO A 537 -7.89 9.50 -26.14
N ASP A 538 -7.10 8.51 -26.51
CA ASP A 538 -7.50 7.11 -26.33
C ASP A 538 -7.34 6.65 -24.86
N GLY A 539 -8.19 5.71 -24.43
CA GLY A 539 -8.28 5.25 -23.06
C GLY A 539 -6.98 4.68 -22.50
N ASP A 540 -6.17 4.07 -23.35
CA ASP A 540 -4.89 3.46 -22.98
C ASP A 540 -3.73 4.49 -22.86
N HIS A 541 -3.99 5.76 -23.20
CA HIS A 541 -3.05 6.88 -23.09
C HIS A 541 -3.50 7.93 -22.06
N VAL A 542 -4.81 8.23 -22.03
CA VAL A 542 -5.38 9.29 -21.18
C VAL A 542 -6.13 8.75 -19.98
N GLY A 543 -6.33 7.42 -19.89
CA GLY A 543 -7.23 6.81 -18.90
C GLY A 543 -6.94 7.21 -17.45
N GLY A 544 -5.67 7.39 -17.08
CA GLY A 544 -5.26 7.82 -15.76
C GLY A 544 -5.26 9.34 -15.52
N ALA A 545 -5.47 10.17 -16.55
CA ALA A 545 -5.24 11.62 -16.45
C ALA A 545 -6.16 12.33 -15.43
N HIS A 546 -7.44 11.98 -15.39
CA HIS A 546 -8.38 12.53 -14.41
C HIS A 546 -7.98 12.18 -12.96
N LEU A 547 -7.47 10.97 -12.72
CA LEU A 547 -6.98 10.55 -11.41
C LEU A 547 -5.66 11.24 -11.04
N LEU A 548 -4.78 11.49 -12.01
CA LEU A 548 -3.56 12.27 -11.81
C LEU A 548 -3.89 13.70 -11.40
N MET A 549 -4.83 14.33 -12.09
CA MET A 549 -5.29 15.70 -11.81
C MET A 549 -5.88 15.84 -10.40
N GLN A 550 -6.69 14.87 -9.96
CA GLN A 550 -7.26 14.85 -8.60
C GLN A 550 -6.20 14.81 -7.48
N GLN A 551 -4.94 14.53 -7.78
CA GLN A 551 -3.86 14.62 -6.78
C GLN A 551 -3.43 16.05 -6.45
N GLY A 552 -3.84 17.04 -7.25
CA GLY A 552 -3.66 18.46 -6.98
C GLY A 552 -2.30 19.05 -7.42
N ASP A 553 -1.37 18.24 -7.92
CA ASP A 553 -0.04 18.72 -8.33
C ASP A 553 -0.02 19.21 -9.79
N LEU A 554 -0.97 18.77 -10.62
CA LEU A 554 -1.01 19.05 -12.05
C LEU A 554 -1.47 20.49 -12.34
N ARG A 555 -0.56 21.31 -12.88
CA ARG A 555 -0.80 22.73 -13.15
C ARG A 555 -1.10 23.03 -14.63
N LYS A 556 -0.55 22.23 -15.54
CA LYS A 556 -0.68 22.43 -16.98
C LYS A 556 -0.86 21.12 -17.70
N ALA A 557 -1.70 21.10 -18.73
CA ALA A 557 -1.82 19.97 -19.64
C ALA A 557 -1.78 20.45 -21.09
N ILE A 558 -0.94 19.80 -21.90
CA ILE A 558 -0.87 20.01 -23.36
C ILE A 558 -1.70 18.90 -23.98
N ILE A 559 -2.72 19.26 -24.73
CA ILE A 559 -3.66 18.32 -25.34
C ILE A 559 -3.72 18.47 -26.86
N PRO A 560 -4.04 17.40 -27.60
CA PRO A 560 -4.30 17.51 -29.04
C PRO A 560 -5.60 18.30 -29.31
N THR A 561 -5.73 18.80 -30.54
CA THR A 561 -6.93 19.54 -31.01
C THR A 561 -8.19 18.69 -31.17
N MET A 562 -8.11 17.40 -30.93
CA MET A 562 -9.15 16.42 -31.19
C MET A 562 -10.34 16.52 -30.25
N LYS A 563 -11.56 16.30 -30.78
CA LYS A 563 -12.76 16.06 -29.98
C LYS A 563 -12.77 14.61 -29.51
N ALA A 564 -12.82 14.42 -28.20
CA ALA A 564 -12.70 13.10 -27.61
C ALA A 564 -14.03 12.35 -27.49
N ARG A 565 -13.98 11.05 -27.79
CA ARG A 565 -15.05 10.10 -27.52
C ARG A 565 -14.85 9.36 -26.18
N SER A 566 -13.61 9.28 -25.69
CA SER A 566 -13.26 8.63 -24.43
C SER A 566 -13.92 9.30 -23.22
N PRO A 567 -14.62 8.55 -22.35
CA PRO A 567 -15.16 9.09 -21.09
C PRO A 567 -14.08 9.70 -20.20
N SER A 568 -12.96 9.02 -20.02
CA SER A 568 -11.84 9.47 -19.16
C SER A 568 -11.25 10.81 -19.63
N TYR A 569 -11.19 11.02 -20.96
CA TYR A 569 -10.73 12.29 -21.49
C TYR A 569 -11.75 13.44 -21.23
N ARG A 570 -13.04 13.15 -21.38
CA ARG A 570 -14.08 14.14 -21.05
C ARG A 570 -14.08 14.52 -19.58
N ASP A 571 -13.96 13.52 -18.71
CA ASP A 571 -13.86 13.74 -17.27
C ASP A 571 -12.61 14.55 -16.90
N PHE A 572 -11.47 14.30 -17.58
CA PHE A 572 -10.26 15.07 -17.40
C PHE A 572 -10.45 16.54 -17.83
N ILE A 573 -11.00 16.79 -19.03
CA ILE A 573 -11.20 18.16 -19.54
C ILE A 573 -12.22 18.93 -18.70
N SER A 574 -13.35 18.30 -18.33
CA SER A 574 -14.41 18.97 -17.54
C SER A 574 -13.94 19.30 -16.12
N GLY A 575 -13.08 18.47 -15.52
CA GLY A 575 -12.56 18.72 -14.17
C GLY A 575 -11.34 19.67 -14.12
N ALA A 576 -10.78 20.07 -15.27
CA ALA A 576 -9.52 20.81 -15.29
C ALA A 576 -9.61 22.19 -14.60
N GLU A 577 -10.71 22.92 -14.81
CA GLU A 577 -10.92 24.24 -14.19
C GLU A 577 -11.07 24.11 -12.67
N ASP A 578 -11.86 23.14 -12.21
CA ASP A 578 -12.11 22.90 -10.79
C ASP A 578 -10.84 22.56 -10.01
N HIS A 579 -9.87 21.92 -10.67
CA HIS A 579 -8.58 21.54 -10.08
C HIS A 579 -7.44 22.51 -10.41
N GLY A 580 -7.73 23.65 -11.04
CA GLY A 580 -6.73 24.67 -11.36
C GLY A 580 -5.70 24.25 -12.43
N CYS A 581 -6.02 23.24 -13.24
CA CYS A 581 -5.17 22.75 -14.32
C CYS A 581 -5.41 23.58 -15.59
N LYS A 582 -4.38 24.29 -16.07
CA LYS A 582 -4.44 25.05 -17.32
C LYS A 582 -4.31 24.15 -18.53
N ILE A 583 -5.34 24.07 -19.34
CA ILE A 583 -5.32 23.35 -20.61
C ILE A 583 -4.65 24.20 -21.68
N LEU A 584 -3.69 23.61 -22.39
CA LEU A 584 -2.96 24.19 -23.52
C LEU A 584 -3.17 23.29 -24.74
N VAL A 585 -3.62 23.87 -25.86
CA VAL A 585 -3.78 23.11 -27.10
C VAL A 585 -2.43 23.10 -27.84
N GLY A 586 -1.99 21.89 -28.20
CA GLY A 586 -0.78 21.68 -28.96
C GLY A 586 -0.96 22.07 -30.42
N THR A 587 -0.24 23.12 -30.87
CA THR A 587 -0.27 23.61 -32.25
C THR A 587 1.11 23.44 -32.89
N ARG A 588 1.14 23.13 -34.17
CA ARG A 588 2.37 22.90 -34.96
C ARG A 588 3.40 24.01 -34.73
N GLY A 589 4.66 23.63 -34.52
CA GLY A 589 5.79 24.51 -34.31
C GLY A 589 5.88 25.18 -32.94
N LYS A 590 4.87 24.99 -32.08
CA LYS A 590 4.90 25.55 -30.73
C LYS A 590 5.82 24.77 -29.83
N ARG A 591 6.58 25.50 -29.02
CA ARG A 591 7.52 24.95 -28.03
C ARG A 591 7.03 25.22 -26.64
N TYR A 592 7.14 24.21 -25.75
CA TYR A 592 6.75 24.26 -24.35
C TYR A 592 7.95 23.91 -23.50
N GLN A 593 8.31 24.79 -22.58
CA GLN A 593 9.35 24.54 -21.59
C GLN A 593 8.84 23.50 -20.56
N LEU A 594 9.56 22.40 -20.42
CA LEU A 594 9.24 21.36 -19.45
C LEU A 594 9.97 21.57 -18.12
N GLY A 595 11.16 22.15 -18.15
CA GLY A 595 12.01 22.48 -17.01
C GLY A 595 13.49 22.45 -17.38
N GLY A 596 14.31 23.32 -16.75
CA GLY A 596 15.73 23.44 -17.11
C GLY A 596 15.93 23.67 -18.62
N ASP A 597 16.78 22.87 -19.24
CA ASP A 597 17.07 22.90 -20.69
C ASP A 597 16.19 21.94 -21.50
N VAL A 598 15.11 21.43 -20.89
CA VAL A 598 14.20 20.49 -21.55
C VAL A 598 12.97 21.20 -22.08
N TRP A 599 12.67 20.95 -23.33
CA TRP A 599 11.49 21.51 -23.98
C TRP A 599 10.85 20.53 -24.96
N LEU A 600 9.53 20.66 -25.09
CA LEU A 600 8.70 19.85 -25.99
C LEU A 600 8.27 20.71 -27.17
N GLU A 601 8.45 20.20 -28.36
CA GLU A 601 8.02 20.82 -29.63
C GLU A 601 6.90 19.98 -30.23
N VAL A 602 5.84 20.66 -30.69
CA VAL A 602 4.77 20.00 -31.45
C VAL A 602 5.14 20.00 -32.92
N ILE A 603 5.43 18.84 -33.48
CA ILE A 603 5.78 18.65 -34.88
C ILE A 603 4.54 18.69 -35.76
N ARG A 604 3.50 17.91 -35.36
CA ARG A 604 2.19 17.88 -36.00
C ARG A 604 1.12 17.96 -34.92
N GLU A 605 0.15 18.83 -35.11
CA GLU A 605 -1.03 18.91 -34.24
C GLU A 605 -1.98 17.71 -34.51
N GLY A 606 -2.78 17.34 -33.51
CA GLY A 606 -3.82 16.35 -33.70
C GLY A 606 -4.91 16.87 -34.65
N LEU A 607 -5.35 16.07 -35.59
CA LEU A 607 -6.34 16.47 -36.59
C LEU A 607 -7.77 16.36 -36.04
N SER A 608 -8.61 17.36 -36.34
CA SER A 608 -9.98 17.47 -35.82
C SER A 608 -11.07 16.86 -36.70
N GLU A 609 -10.73 16.28 -37.86
CA GLU A 609 -11.73 15.75 -38.82
C GLU A 609 -12.43 14.50 -38.31
N ASP A 610 -13.74 14.40 -38.58
CA ASP A 610 -14.65 13.36 -38.06
C ASP A 610 -14.58 12.00 -38.78
N ARG A 611 -13.64 11.83 -39.71
CA ARG A 611 -13.53 10.62 -40.54
C ARG A 611 -12.23 9.87 -40.30
N GLY A 612 -12.32 8.60 -39.88
CA GLY A 612 -11.19 7.67 -39.72
C GLY A 612 -10.98 7.14 -38.27
N ILE A 613 -9.98 6.31 -38.12
CA ILE A 613 -9.54 5.71 -36.85
C ILE A 613 -8.84 6.78 -35.98
N ALA A 614 -8.98 6.73 -34.68
CA ALA A 614 -8.36 7.70 -33.75
C ALA A 614 -6.83 7.76 -33.88
N ASP A 615 -6.23 6.64 -34.18
CA ASP A 615 -4.78 6.45 -34.32
C ASP A 615 -4.17 7.23 -35.50
N ASN A 616 -4.98 7.58 -36.51
CA ASN A 616 -4.54 8.39 -37.66
C ASN A 616 -4.53 9.90 -37.41
N ARG A 617 -4.61 10.38 -36.13
CA ARG A 617 -4.81 11.80 -35.81
C ARG A 617 -3.96 12.27 -34.65
N ILE A 618 -2.94 11.55 -34.34
CA ILE A 618 -2.09 11.74 -33.17
C ILE A 618 -1.31 13.05 -33.25
N MET A 619 -1.16 13.71 -32.12
CA MET A 619 -0.25 14.81 -31.95
C MET A 619 1.17 14.27 -31.89
N VAL A 620 1.97 14.55 -32.93
CA VAL A 620 3.39 14.18 -32.98
C VAL A 620 4.21 15.23 -32.24
N MET A 621 5.00 14.79 -31.27
CA MET A 621 5.80 15.66 -30.42
C MET A 621 7.28 15.26 -30.47
N ARG A 622 8.15 16.21 -30.14
CA ARG A 622 9.59 15.96 -30.00
C ARG A 622 10.08 16.61 -28.71
N VAL A 623 10.75 15.83 -27.90
CA VAL A 623 11.44 16.32 -26.69
C VAL A 623 12.89 16.59 -27.02
N HIS A 624 13.36 17.76 -26.62
CA HIS A 624 14.76 18.17 -26.71
C HIS A 624 15.35 18.22 -25.29
N TRP A 625 16.44 17.49 -25.09
CA TRP A 625 17.14 17.42 -23.80
C TRP A 625 18.65 17.37 -24.01
N LYS A 626 19.36 18.34 -23.49
CA LYS A 626 20.84 18.45 -23.66
C LYS A 626 21.29 18.24 -25.12
N GLY A 627 20.46 18.74 -26.07
CA GLY A 627 20.64 18.60 -27.51
C GLY A 627 20.25 17.24 -28.11
N TRP A 628 19.93 16.20 -27.34
CA TRP A 628 19.30 14.97 -27.80
C TRP A 628 17.83 15.20 -28.19
N ARG A 629 17.36 14.43 -29.15
CA ARG A 629 16.01 14.56 -29.71
C ARG A 629 15.29 13.23 -29.62
N VAL A 630 14.17 13.23 -28.92
CA VAL A 630 13.31 12.06 -28.79
C VAL A 630 11.97 12.37 -29.46
N LEU A 631 11.65 11.64 -30.52
CA LEU A 631 10.41 11.79 -31.28
C LEU A 631 9.33 10.87 -30.73
N LEU A 632 8.18 11.43 -30.40
CA LEU A 632 7.02 10.76 -29.81
C LEU A 632 5.95 10.61 -30.89
N LEU A 633 5.70 9.37 -31.29
CA LEU A 633 4.78 9.05 -32.39
C LEU A 633 3.44 8.46 -31.91
N GLY A 634 3.30 8.16 -30.59
CA GLY A 634 2.10 7.49 -30.10
C GLY A 634 1.77 6.23 -30.91
N ASP A 635 0.50 5.96 -31.14
CA ASP A 635 0.00 4.80 -31.91
C ASP A 635 -0.07 5.08 -33.43
N LEU A 636 0.92 5.74 -33.98
CA LEU A 636 0.97 6.20 -35.37
C LEU A 636 0.85 5.03 -36.35
N GLY A 637 -0.14 5.10 -37.25
CA GLY A 637 -0.34 4.12 -38.32
C GLY A 637 0.46 4.43 -39.60
N LEU A 638 0.48 3.48 -40.54
CA LEU A 638 1.21 3.62 -41.82
C LEU A 638 0.75 4.82 -42.65
N GLU A 639 -0.55 5.11 -42.67
CA GLU A 639 -1.11 6.23 -43.44
C GLU A 639 -0.56 7.58 -42.93
N ASP A 640 -0.47 7.73 -41.62
CA ASP A 640 0.09 8.93 -41.00
C ASP A 640 1.60 9.03 -41.16
N GLU A 641 2.31 7.89 -41.17
CA GLU A 641 3.73 7.85 -41.47
C GLU A 641 4.01 8.39 -42.88
N LEU A 642 3.24 7.95 -43.86
CA LEU A 642 3.33 8.43 -45.24
C LEU A 642 3.02 9.94 -45.32
N ALA A 643 1.96 10.37 -44.63
CA ALA A 643 1.60 11.80 -44.60
C ALA A 643 2.69 12.66 -43.92
N LEU A 644 3.41 12.14 -42.94
CA LEU A 644 4.55 12.82 -42.32
C LEU A 644 5.76 12.88 -43.28
N LEU A 645 5.98 11.85 -44.07
CA LEU A 645 7.07 11.82 -45.07
C LEU A 645 6.79 12.75 -46.26
N GLU A 646 5.55 12.89 -46.70
CA GLU A 646 5.12 13.76 -47.79
C GLU A 646 5.03 15.21 -47.34
N GLY A 647 4.84 15.47 -46.05
CA GLY A 647 4.72 16.80 -45.49
C GLY A 647 6.10 17.45 -45.22
N GLU A 648 6.13 18.80 -45.19
CA GLU A 648 7.32 19.56 -44.79
C GLU A 648 7.49 19.57 -43.25
N TYR A 649 7.90 18.40 -42.66
CA TYR A 649 8.17 18.27 -41.24
C TYR A 649 9.64 17.97 -40.99
N ASP A 650 10.24 18.62 -39.99
CA ASP A 650 11.53 18.21 -39.45
C ASP A 650 11.33 17.03 -38.52
N LEU A 651 11.61 15.83 -38.99
CA LEU A 651 11.45 14.55 -38.26
C LEU A 651 12.75 14.06 -37.60
N ALA A 652 13.84 14.82 -37.66
CA ALA A 652 15.13 14.44 -37.14
C ALA A 652 15.07 14.04 -35.66
N ALA A 653 15.55 12.85 -35.32
CA ALA A 653 15.51 12.27 -33.97
C ALA A 653 16.64 11.28 -33.74
N ASP A 654 17.08 11.16 -32.50
CA ASP A 654 18.08 10.19 -32.06
C ASP A 654 17.38 8.91 -31.54
N VAL A 655 16.24 9.08 -30.90
CA VAL A 655 15.38 7.98 -30.38
C VAL A 655 13.91 8.24 -30.79
N ILE A 656 13.19 7.16 -31.08
CA ILE A 656 11.76 7.17 -31.35
C ILE A 656 11.02 6.43 -30.25
N LEU A 657 9.98 7.04 -29.69
CA LEU A 657 8.96 6.39 -28.88
C LEU A 657 7.73 6.11 -29.74
N LEU A 658 7.41 4.85 -29.91
CA LEU A 658 6.26 4.35 -30.65
C LEU A 658 5.31 3.64 -29.69
N GLY A 659 4.01 3.88 -29.84
CA GLY A 659 2.96 3.13 -29.18
C GLY A 659 2.72 1.74 -29.80
N ARG A 660 1.45 1.32 -29.87
CA ARG A 660 1.10 0.01 -30.41
C ARG A 660 1.35 -0.08 -31.91
N HIS A 661 1.80 -1.27 -32.35
CA HIS A 661 1.82 -1.65 -33.76
C HIS A 661 0.41 -2.05 -34.22
N HIS A 662 -0.48 -1.06 -34.48
CA HIS A 662 -1.78 -1.36 -35.06
C HIS A 662 -1.69 -1.62 -36.58
N HIS A 663 -2.29 -2.73 -37.02
CA HIS A 663 -2.67 -3.02 -38.40
C HIS A 663 -1.62 -2.76 -39.49
N GLY A 664 -0.41 -3.23 -39.29
CA GLY A 664 0.62 -3.22 -40.33
C GLY A 664 1.79 -2.31 -39.98
N ASN A 665 2.89 -2.67 -40.49
CA ASN A 665 4.25 -2.20 -40.28
C ASN A 665 4.40 -0.66 -40.31
N SER A 666 4.08 0.02 -39.22
CA SER A 666 4.49 1.40 -39.03
C SER A 666 6.00 1.46 -38.78
N ILE A 667 6.61 2.58 -39.03
CA ILE A 667 8.06 2.84 -39.02
C ILE A 667 8.81 1.92 -39.99
N ASN A 668 8.70 2.30 -41.24
CA ASN A 668 9.45 1.66 -42.31
C ASN A 668 10.85 2.29 -42.49
N MET A 669 11.71 1.58 -43.20
CA MET A 669 13.08 2.07 -43.48
C MET A 669 13.16 3.48 -44.09
N PRO A 670 12.23 3.91 -45.00
CA PRO A 670 12.21 5.28 -45.46
C PRO A 670 12.04 6.31 -44.34
N PHE A 671 11.14 6.04 -43.38
CA PHE A 671 10.90 6.93 -42.25
C PHE A 671 12.14 7.01 -41.34
N LEU A 672 12.74 5.87 -41.02
CA LEU A 672 13.95 5.82 -40.21
C LEU A 672 15.16 6.50 -40.86
N LYS A 673 15.30 6.42 -42.19
CA LYS A 673 16.34 7.17 -42.90
C LYS A 673 16.16 8.69 -42.80
N VAL A 674 14.91 9.15 -42.84
CA VAL A 674 14.58 10.60 -42.72
C VAL A 674 14.80 11.06 -41.26
N THR A 675 14.43 10.27 -40.28
CA THR A 675 14.61 10.62 -38.85
C THR A 675 16.06 10.55 -38.41
N GLY A 676 16.82 9.58 -38.93
CA GLY A 676 18.19 9.29 -38.49
C GLY A 676 18.28 8.61 -37.12
N ALA A 677 17.16 8.12 -36.61
CA ALA A 677 17.08 7.48 -35.29
C ALA A 677 17.94 6.23 -35.18
N LYS A 678 18.58 6.06 -34.04
CA LYS A 678 19.45 4.91 -33.69
C LYS A 678 18.75 3.89 -32.80
N ALA A 679 17.69 4.30 -32.12
CA ALA A 679 16.90 3.42 -31.24
C ALA A 679 15.41 3.67 -31.41
N VAL A 680 14.64 2.61 -31.26
CA VAL A 680 13.17 2.66 -31.22
C VAL A 680 12.69 1.94 -29.96
N ILE A 681 11.92 2.61 -29.15
CA ILE A 681 11.18 2.03 -28.02
C ILE A 681 9.75 1.82 -28.47
N THR A 682 9.26 0.57 -28.40
CA THR A 682 7.89 0.27 -28.83
C THR A 682 7.09 -0.38 -27.71
N SER A 683 5.94 0.21 -27.41
CA SER A 683 4.91 -0.41 -26.57
C SER A 683 4.20 -1.52 -27.35
N ALA A 684 3.83 -2.60 -26.67
CA ALA A 684 3.03 -3.66 -27.27
C ALA A 684 2.28 -4.45 -26.20
N ALA A 685 1.08 -4.89 -26.53
CA ALA A 685 0.34 -5.82 -25.68
C ALA A 685 0.83 -7.27 -25.90
N ASN A 686 0.74 -8.08 -24.84
CA ASN A 686 0.99 -9.52 -24.99
C ASN A 686 -0.18 -10.24 -25.68
N TYR A 687 -1.35 -9.63 -25.66
CA TYR A 687 -2.58 -10.14 -26.27
C TYR A 687 -3.44 -8.95 -26.72
N PRO A 688 -3.97 -8.99 -27.93
CA PRO A 688 -3.89 -10.07 -28.93
C PRO A 688 -2.48 -10.14 -29.59
N PRO A 689 -2.08 -11.34 -30.08
CA PRO A 689 -0.73 -11.57 -30.61
C PRO A 689 -0.33 -10.69 -31.81
N PHE A 690 -1.28 -10.17 -32.56
CA PHE A 690 -1.02 -9.30 -33.71
C PHE A 690 -0.58 -7.88 -33.33
N GLU A 691 -0.69 -7.50 -32.05
CA GLU A 691 -0.17 -6.23 -31.55
C GLU A 691 1.33 -6.27 -31.21
N LYS A 692 1.96 -7.45 -31.30
CA LYS A 692 3.39 -7.58 -31.12
C LYS A 692 4.13 -7.15 -32.39
N PRO A 693 5.27 -6.44 -32.25
CA PRO A 693 6.12 -6.15 -33.40
C PRO A 693 6.52 -7.45 -34.14
N PRO A 694 6.34 -7.54 -35.46
CA PRO A 694 6.72 -8.71 -36.20
C PRO A 694 8.24 -8.99 -36.11
N GLN A 695 8.63 -10.24 -35.95
CA GLN A 695 10.04 -10.61 -35.80
C GLN A 695 10.89 -10.24 -37.03
N ASN A 696 10.32 -10.34 -38.24
CA ASN A 696 10.98 -9.91 -39.46
C ASN A 696 11.24 -8.40 -39.49
N TRP A 697 10.35 -7.62 -38.93
CA TRP A 697 10.52 -6.17 -38.77
C TRP A 697 11.66 -5.88 -37.79
N ILE A 698 11.68 -6.48 -36.61
CA ILE A 698 12.76 -6.33 -35.61
C ILE A 698 14.11 -6.66 -36.25
N GLN A 699 14.23 -7.84 -36.89
CA GLN A 699 15.48 -8.28 -37.55
C GLN A 699 15.92 -7.32 -38.66
N THR A 700 14.99 -6.76 -39.39
CA THR A 700 15.30 -5.77 -40.46
C THR A 700 15.88 -4.49 -39.86
N MET A 701 15.32 -4.01 -38.75
CA MET A 701 15.81 -2.82 -38.04
C MET A 701 17.21 -3.03 -37.47
N GLU A 702 17.40 -4.15 -36.75
CA GLU A 702 18.68 -4.51 -36.15
C GLU A 702 19.80 -4.66 -37.21
N ARG A 703 19.51 -5.28 -38.38
CA ARG A 703 20.44 -5.38 -39.50
C ARG A 703 20.84 -4.02 -40.08
N ASN A 704 20.01 -2.99 -39.90
CA ASN A 704 20.30 -1.63 -40.33
C ASN A 704 20.91 -0.77 -39.20
N GLY A 705 21.32 -1.38 -38.10
CA GLY A 705 21.99 -0.70 -36.99
C GLY A 705 21.07 0.08 -36.08
N ILE A 706 19.78 -0.26 -36.04
CA ILE A 706 18.76 0.38 -35.20
C ILE A 706 18.43 -0.58 -34.06
N GLU A 707 18.66 -0.12 -32.83
CA GLU A 707 18.37 -0.92 -31.63
C GLU A 707 16.88 -0.84 -31.28
N ILE A 708 16.23 -1.99 -31.10
CA ILE A 708 14.80 -2.08 -30.79
C ILE A 708 14.60 -2.48 -29.33
N PHE A 709 13.96 -1.60 -28.56
CA PHE A 709 13.49 -1.86 -27.20
C PHE A 709 12.01 -2.22 -27.24
N ASN A 710 11.73 -3.51 -27.51
CA ASN A 710 10.37 -4.05 -27.48
C ASN A 710 9.94 -4.26 -26.01
N GLN A 711 9.03 -3.44 -25.49
CA GLN A 711 8.63 -3.49 -24.09
C GLN A 711 8.01 -4.81 -23.65
N THR A 712 7.45 -5.63 -24.56
CA THR A 712 7.00 -6.99 -24.18
C THR A 712 8.13 -7.86 -23.63
N GLU A 713 9.38 -7.59 -24.05
CA GLU A 713 10.58 -8.31 -23.64
C GLU A 713 11.46 -7.54 -22.68
N THR A 714 11.56 -6.22 -22.87
CA THR A 714 12.45 -5.33 -22.10
C THR A 714 11.82 -4.78 -20.83
N GLY A 715 10.49 -4.80 -20.72
CA GLY A 715 9.78 -4.03 -19.71
C GLY A 715 9.98 -2.53 -19.93
N ALA A 716 9.92 -1.75 -18.86
CA ALA A 716 10.21 -0.32 -18.92
C ALA A 716 11.60 -0.04 -19.47
N VAL A 717 11.75 1.13 -20.12
CA VAL A 717 13.05 1.60 -20.62
C VAL A 717 13.44 2.86 -19.85
N LEU A 718 14.67 2.87 -19.37
CA LEU A 718 15.27 3.93 -18.58
C LEU A 718 16.23 4.71 -19.45
N MET A 719 16.12 6.04 -19.49
CA MET A 719 16.99 6.91 -20.28
C MET A 719 17.69 7.93 -19.39
N ASP A 720 19.01 8.02 -19.52
CA ASP A 720 19.85 8.98 -18.81
C ASP A 720 20.59 9.85 -19.84
N PHE A 721 20.40 11.16 -19.75
CA PHE A 721 20.91 12.15 -20.71
C PHE A 721 22.20 12.79 -20.17
N GLY A 722 23.36 12.37 -20.71
CA GLY A 722 24.61 13.08 -20.54
C GLY A 722 24.77 14.24 -21.52
N GLU A 723 25.85 15.02 -21.39
CA GLU A 723 26.17 16.09 -22.35
C GLU A 723 26.59 15.53 -23.71
N ASN A 724 27.38 14.45 -23.71
CA ASN A 724 27.91 13.82 -24.91
C ASN A 724 27.38 12.40 -25.18
N ASP A 725 26.65 11.83 -24.24
CA ASP A 725 26.10 10.48 -24.32
C ASP A 725 24.63 10.42 -23.89
N LEU A 726 23.92 9.47 -24.46
CA LEU A 726 22.56 9.10 -24.07
C LEU A 726 22.55 7.59 -23.82
N GLU A 727 22.26 7.23 -22.59
CA GLU A 727 22.17 5.83 -22.19
C GLU A 727 20.70 5.37 -22.13
N LEU A 728 20.41 4.27 -22.82
CA LEU A 728 19.13 3.55 -22.74
C LEU A 728 19.36 2.19 -22.08
N ARG A 729 18.55 1.86 -21.07
CA ARG A 729 18.62 0.59 -20.32
C ARG A 729 17.26 -0.08 -20.27
N ALA A 730 17.21 -1.38 -20.53
CA ALA A 730 16.01 -2.19 -20.35
C ALA A 730 15.86 -2.63 -18.90
N PHE A 731 14.65 -2.57 -18.36
CA PHE A 731 14.39 -2.96 -16.96
C PHE A 731 14.44 -4.48 -16.72
N LEU A 732 13.86 -5.27 -17.64
CA LEU A 732 13.81 -6.74 -17.49
C LEU A 732 15.10 -7.44 -17.97
N LYS A 733 15.83 -6.82 -18.89
CA LYS A 733 17.06 -7.35 -19.48
C LYS A 733 18.17 -6.32 -19.22
N GLU A 734 18.72 -6.31 -18.01
CA GLU A 734 19.76 -5.34 -17.61
C GLU A 734 21.00 -5.34 -18.53
N GLU A 735 21.27 -6.49 -19.18
CA GLU A 735 22.31 -6.63 -20.21
C GLU A 735 21.98 -5.88 -21.51
N LYS A 736 20.69 -5.60 -21.78
CA LYS A 736 20.28 -4.83 -22.96
C LYS A 736 20.40 -3.34 -22.66
N LYS A 737 21.53 -2.80 -23.09
CA LYS A 737 21.94 -1.43 -22.89
C LYS A 737 22.47 -0.86 -24.19
N LEU A 738 22.10 0.37 -24.51
CA LEU A 738 22.63 1.14 -25.64
C LEU A 738 23.19 2.46 -25.13
N ILE A 739 24.38 2.81 -25.57
CA ILE A 739 24.97 4.14 -25.35
C ILE A 739 25.13 4.79 -26.72
N LEU A 740 24.48 5.91 -26.90
CA LEU A 740 24.64 6.75 -28.07
C LEU A 740 25.64 7.85 -27.72
N GLU A 741 26.66 8.01 -28.54
CA GLU A 741 27.67 9.05 -28.45
C GLU A 741 27.46 10.06 -29.58
N ARG A 742 27.76 11.33 -29.32
CA ARG A 742 27.70 12.42 -30.30
C ARG A 742 28.96 12.55 -31.11
#